data_904f1c6ab1974eca9e9a2ff57e482bda
#
_entry.id   904f1c6ab1974eca9e9a2ff57e482bda
#
_cell.length_a   1.000
_cell.length_b   1.000
_cell.length_c   1.000
_cell.angle_alpha   90.00
_cell.angle_beta   90.00
_cell.angle_gamma   90.00
#
_symmetry.space_group_name_H-M   'P 1'
#
loop_
_entity.id
_entity.type
_entity.pdbx_description
1 polymer ?
#
loop_
_entity_poly.entity_id
_entity_poly.type
_entity_poly.pdbx_seq_one_letter_code
_entity_poly.pdbx_strand_id
1 'polypeptide(L)'
;ERKWMKISLNFNPTVKKITLGINDKVFSFNENEFSNSIIPEIYFGKHRSVIDVPSMSIKKLNIKNKNNKYIFNFNESEGNDVFDSTDNLYGNVNHPNWLIKESYHWKLRHTTAFKKVTSITFDENNSRFIFQNEDTLNFYDFKTEKNTFHSFKNEMPVSMRLGNSFLNSAENKLYVYELYDVLPEKPTIASINLNDPQYYWQTNSLLKRSPESHHHNAFLDSKNNQLVIFGGYGHMRFTNDFDAYNFENNTWKQLTFTGDIISPRFFSGLAKLTKHEILIFGGQGNITGEQSIGKTYYYDCHKVNLLTKKIEKLWEIEQENINMVSARNIVITKDSSSFYALRYSEYIPSTSLQLYKYSIKDGSHQILGDYIPMNSEEILTNANLYINKLTNQLFCTTQEFKDDGSSKINIYSLNAPPVSKEDIYSPKVKTNSNIVIILVILLVIVSLLFFIHFIIKKRKRKKDAIQVQVQKVLKHDQDTNKEITIANSIILFGSFKVINRYEKDISYLFSPKIRQLFLLLLFNSNQKDTIGVTSELIYTTIWPDSTPKKASNLKNVSISQLRNILTDIDGLELIYSNGRFFIEFEEAFYCDYFSFLTQLKAIKNDLFDENSLTQLAKIISSRKFLQSINDECFDKVKKDFEYEVLKYIPNQIKLLYTNKDYAPIIPLTEVLFNIDSLNETAFYYRIHALLKMEMTFKAKKQFNYFIINYNKIMGDNFPYTYKDVTQQIPNDLE
;
A
#
# COMPACT_ATOMS: atom_id res chain seq x y z
N GLU A 1 -1.76 -29.53 24.99
CA GLU A 1 -1.63 -29.28 23.55
C GLU A 1 -3.03 -29.32 22.89
N ARG A 2 -3.39 -28.27 22.14
CA ARG A 2 -4.61 -28.27 21.33
C ARG A 2 -4.35 -29.08 20.06
N LYS A 3 -4.97 -30.27 19.93
CA LYS A 3 -4.86 -31.13 18.74
C LYS A 3 -6.23 -31.32 18.12
N TRP A 4 -6.32 -31.23 16.80
CA TRP A 4 -7.52 -31.59 16.07
C TRP A 4 -7.66 -33.13 16.06
N MET A 5 -8.87 -33.62 16.36
CA MET A 5 -9.22 -35.00 16.29
C MET A 5 -10.37 -35.20 15.29
N LYS A 6 -10.27 -36.21 14.45
CA LYS A 6 -11.37 -36.61 13.57
C LYS A 6 -12.31 -37.52 14.38
N ILE A 7 -13.55 -37.09 14.53
CA ILE A 7 -14.59 -37.89 15.20
C ILE A 7 -15.62 -38.31 14.15
N SER A 8 -15.99 -39.59 14.12
CA SER A 8 -17.08 -40.10 13.30
C SER A 8 -18.04 -40.90 14.15
N LEU A 9 -19.33 -40.66 13.97
CA LEU A 9 -20.39 -41.40 14.67
C LEU A 9 -21.33 -41.95 13.60
N ASN A 10 -21.51 -43.27 13.62
CA ASN A 10 -22.39 -43.96 12.68
C ASN A 10 -23.46 -44.75 13.45
N PHE A 11 -24.71 -44.45 13.12
CA PHE A 11 -25.88 -45.16 13.63
C PHE A 11 -26.42 -46.11 12.57
N ASN A 12 -26.45 -47.39 12.87
CA ASN A 12 -27.04 -48.41 11.99
C ASN A 12 -28.24 -49.06 12.68
N PRO A 13 -29.47 -48.55 12.41
CA PRO A 13 -30.65 -49.07 13.06
C PRO A 13 -30.98 -50.51 12.65
N THR A 14 -30.60 -50.95 11.44
CA THR A 14 -30.89 -52.28 10.93
C THR A 14 -30.21 -53.38 11.75
N VAL A 15 -28.95 -53.12 12.16
CA VAL A 15 -28.17 -54.08 12.99
C VAL A 15 -28.05 -53.59 14.45
N LYS A 16 -28.83 -52.59 14.83
CA LYS A 16 -28.86 -51.98 16.18
C LYS A 16 -27.47 -51.67 16.73
N LYS A 17 -26.61 -51.07 15.89
CA LYS A 17 -25.21 -50.82 16.19
C LYS A 17 -24.84 -49.34 16.07
N ILE A 18 -24.13 -48.83 17.10
CA ILE A 18 -23.47 -47.51 17.07
C ILE A 18 -21.96 -47.73 16.92
N THR A 19 -21.35 -47.00 16.00
CA THR A 19 -19.90 -47.02 15.81
C THR A 19 -19.32 -45.64 16.01
N LEU A 20 -18.39 -45.50 16.97
CA LEU A 20 -17.64 -44.27 17.25
C LEU A 20 -16.22 -44.44 16.76
N GLY A 21 -15.80 -43.61 15.82
CA GLY A 21 -14.40 -43.49 15.38
C GLY A 21 -13.76 -42.24 15.97
N ILE A 22 -12.56 -42.38 16.53
CA ILE A 22 -11.73 -41.27 17.00
C ILE A 22 -10.36 -41.42 16.37
N ASN A 23 -10.03 -40.61 15.41
CA ASN A 23 -8.88 -40.76 14.52
C ASN A 23 -8.89 -42.16 13.88
N ASP A 24 -7.89 -43.01 14.18
CA ASP A 24 -7.75 -44.36 13.65
C ASP A 24 -8.35 -45.44 14.58
N LYS A 25 -8.90 -45.08 15.74
CA LYS A 25 -9.52 -46.00 16.69
C LYS A 25 -11.02 -46.10 16.47
N VAL A 26 -11.56 -47.28 16.47
CA VAL A 26 -13.00 -47.56 16.27
C VAL A 26 -13.56 -48.30 17.45
N PHE A 27 -14.64 -47.80 18.01
CA PHE A 27 -15.40 -48.43 19.10
C PHE A 27 -16.78 -48.77 18.59
N SER A 28 -17.31 -49.91 19.00
CA SER A 28 -18.64 -50.37 18.59
C SER A 28 -19.49 -50.75 19.81
N PHE A 29 -20.73 -50.31 19.77
CA PHE A 29 -21.72 -50.55 20.83
C PHE A 29 -22.98 -51.14 20.20
N ASN A 30 -23.58 -52.12 20.83
CA ASN A 30 -24.89 -52.70 20.46
C ASN A 30 -25.96 -52.04 21.34
N GLU A 31 -27.03 -51.55 20.72
CA GLU A 31 -28.13 -50.88 21.41
C GLU A 31 -29.45 -51.56 21.07
N ASN A 32 -30.10 -52.16 22.07
CA ASN A 32 -31.31 -52.95 21.87
C ASN A 32 -32.58 -52.12 21.69
N GLU A 33 -32.57 -50.85 22.07
CA GLU A 33 -33.75 -49.94 22.04
C GLU A 33 -33.81 -49.02 20.82
N PHE A 34 -33.08 -49.28 19.74
CA PHE A 34 -33.20 -48.50 18.51
C PHE A 34 -34.60 -48.59 17.90
N SER A 35 -35.27 -47.46 17.79
CA SER A 35 -36.46 -47.33 16.95
C SER A 35 -36.08 -47.34 15.47
N ASN A 36 -37.01 -47.73 14.58
CA ASN A 36 -36.78 -47.77 13.13
C ASN A 36 -36.62 -46.36 12.49
N SER A 37 -36.94 -45.28 13.22
CA SER A 37 -36.73 -43.90 12.82
C SER A 37 -36.16 -43.13 13.99
N ILE A 38 -34.99 -42.52 13.77
CA ILE A 38 -34.32 -41.64 14.73
C ILE A 38 -34.31 -40.22 14.14
N ILE A 39 -34.82 -39.24 14.86
CA ILE A 39 -34.64 -37.83 14.58
C ILE A 39 -33.67 -37.31 15.65
N PRO A 40 -32.36 -37.37 15.41
CA PRO A 40 -31.41 -36.94 16.42
C PRO A 40 -31.35 -35.41 16.50
N GLU A 41 -31.32 -34.89 17.72
CA GLU A 41 -30.86 -33.55 18.00
C GLU A 41 -29.36 -33.62 18.40
N ILE A 42 -28.55 -32.80 17.76
CA ILE A 42 -27.09 -32.82 17.99
C ILE A 42 -26.69 -31.52 18.65
N TYR A 43 -26.15 -31.61 19.87
CA TYR A 43 -25.66 -30.48 20.62
C TYR A 43 -24.14 -30.55 20.76
N PHE A 44 -23.50 -29.44 20.56
CA PHE A 44 -22.09 -29.25 20.84
C PHE A 44 -21.96 -28.19 21.95
N GLY A 45 -21.29 -28.53 23.06
CA GLY A 45 -21.19 -27.68 24.21
C GLY A 45 -22.20 -27.97 25.31
N LYS A 46 -22.57 -26.97 26.09
CA LYS A 46 -23.46 -27.09 27.24
C LYS A 46 -24.89 -27.42 26.81
N HIS A 47 -25.50 -28.40 27.43
CA HIS A 47 -26.91 -28.77 27.25
C HIS A 47 -27.58 -28.97 28.62
N ARG A 48 -28.93 -28.98 28.67
CA ARG A 48 -29.76 -29.00 29.90
C ARG A 48 -29.29 -30.01 30.97
N SER A 49 -28.81 -31.20 30.56
CA SER A 49 -28.39 -32.27 31.45
C SER A 49 -26.88 -32.43 31.59
N VAL A 50 -26.07 -31.66 30.83
CA VAL A 50 -24.60 -31.73 30.84
C VAL A 50 -24.05 -30.34 31.13
N ILE A 51 -23.57 -30.18 32.35
CA ILE A 51 -23.10 -28.85 32.84
C ILE A 51 -21.62 -28.70 32.56
N ASP A 52 -20.83 -29.76 32.65
CA ASP A 52 -19.39 -29.78 32.46
C ASP A 52 -19.03 -30.28 31.08
N VAL A 53 -18.64 -29.35 30.20
CA VAL A 53 -18.21 -29.64 28.86
C VAL A 53 -16.77 -29.15 28.68
N PRO A 54 -15.84 -30.00 28.22
CA PRO A 54 -14.49 -29.56 27.96
C PRO A 54 -14.46 -28.45 26.91
N SER A 55 -13.56 -27.48 27.07
CA SER A 55 -13.34 -26.45 26.07
C SER A 55 -12.89 -27.08 24.76
N MET A 56 -13.70 -26.93 23.70
CA MET A 56 -13.45 -27.50 22.39
C MET A 56 -13.82 -26.54 21.27
N SER A 57 -13.23 -26.77 20.09
CA SER A 57 -13.60 -26.09 18.84
C SER A 57 -14.05 -27.14 17.84
N ILE A 58 -14.97 -26.77 16.94
CA ILE A 58 -15.54 -27.65 15.92
C ILE A 58 -15.19 -27.10 14.54
N LYS A 59 -14.87 -28.01 13.62
CA LYS A 59 -14.55 -27.68 12.23
C LYS A 59 -15.08 -28.79 11.31
N LYS A 60 -15.71 -28.39 10.20
CA LYS A 60 -16.15 -29.30 9.13
C LYS A 60 -17.07 -30.43 9.62
N LEU A 61 -18.24 -30.07 10.14
CA LEU A 61 -19.26 -31.07 10.48
C LEU A 61 -19.94 -31.60 9.21
N ASN A 62 -19.98 -32.96 9.06
CA ASN A 62 -20.71 -33.58 8.00
C ASN A 62 -21.78 -34.52 8.61
N ILE A 63 -23.04 -34.27 8.24
CA ILE A 63 -24.17 -35.11 8.61
C ILE A 63 -24.69 -35.76 7.35
N LYS A 64 -24.81 -37.12 7.34
CA LYS A 64 -25.28 -37.88 6.18
C LYS A 64 -26.31 -38.90 6.60
N ASN A 65 -27.41 -38.95 5.88
CA ASN A 65 -28.38 -40.05 5.90
C ASN A 65 -28.47 -40.70 4.52
N LYS A 66 -29.39 -41.64 4.33
CA LYS A 66 -29.55 -42.36 3.04
C LYS A 66 -29.77 -41.41 1.85
N ASN A 67 -30.47 -40.31 2.04
CA ASN A 67 -30.94 -39.43 0.96
C ASN A 67 -30.29 -38.05 0.95
N ASN A 68 -29.78 -37.59 2.09
CA ASN A 68 -29.30 -36.23 2.25
C ASN A 68 -27.90 -36.17 2.87
N LYS A 69 -27.13 -35.16 2.47
CA LYS A 69 -25.83 -34.84 3.05
C LYS A 69 -25.77 -33.35 3.37
N TYR A 70 -25.49 -33.00 4.61
CA TYR A 70 -25.33 -31.65 5.10
C TYR A 70 -23.86 -31.43 5.50
N ILE A 71 -23.28 -30.36 5.02
CA ILE A 71 -21.87 -30.02 5.29
C ILE A 71 -21.86 -28.63 5.91
N PHE A 72 -21.38 -28.52 7.13
CA PHE A 72 -21.18 -27.25 7.84
C PHE A 72 -19.68 -26.99 7.96
N ASN A 73 -19.22 -25.93 7.33
CA ASN A 73 -17.81 -25.57 7.34
C ASN A 73 -17.42 -24.80 8.62
N PHE A 74 -18.36 -24.12 9.27
CA PHE A 74 -18.18 -23.22 10.41
C PHE A 74 -17.18 -22.11 10.09
N ASN A 75 -17.39 -21.49 8.95
CA ASN A 75 -16.60 -20.37 8.47
C ASN A 75 -17.37 -19.03 8.53
N GLU A 76 -18.43 -19.00 9.28
CA GLU A 76 -19.12 -17.79 9.69
C GLU A 76 -18.19 -16.94 10.56
N SER A 77 -18.25 -15.62 10.39
CA SER A 77 -17.46 -14.65 11.17
C SER A 77 -18.29 -13.84 12.13
N GLU A 78 -19.62 -13.84 11.98
CA GLU A 78 -20.56 -13.03 12.74
C GLU A 78 -21.90 -13.74 12.97
N GLY A 79 -22.69 -13.23 13.91
CA GLY A 79 -24.01 -13.73 14.19
C GLY A 79 -24.04 -15.08 14.90
N ASN A 80 -25.25 -15.59 15.07
CA ASN A 80 -25.55 -16.85 15.76
C ASN A 80 -25.97 -17.98 14.80
N ASP A 81 -26.21 -17.65 13.54
CA ASP A 81 -26.73 -18.57 12.53
C ASP A 81 -25.61 -19.41 11.92
N VAL A 82 -25.92 -20.68 11.64
CA VAL A 82 -25.01 -21.63 11.00
C VAL A 82 -25.63 -22.14 9.72
N PHE A 83 -24.90 -21.99 8.62
CA PHE A 83 -25.34 -22.35 7.29
C PHE A 83 -24.62 -23.61 6.80
N ASP A 84 -25.32 -24.41 6.03
CA ASP A 84 -24.68 -25.51 5.32
C ASP A 84 -23.97 -25.02 4.05
N SER A 85 -23.23 -25.92 3.39
CA SER A 85 -22.49 -25.59 2.15
C SER A 85 -23.38 -25.21 0.96
N THR A 86 -24.72 -25.29 1.11
CA THR A 86 -25.72 -24.92 0.11
C THR A 86 -26.51 -23.66 0.50
N ASP A 87 -26.00 -22.88 1.45
CA ASP A 87 -26.57 -21.63 1.96
C ASP A 87 -27.95 -21.79 2.67
N ASN A 88 -28.25 -22.97 3.24
CA ASN A 88 -29.45 -23.16 4.05
C ASN A 88 -29.12 -23.03 5.54
N LEU A 89 -29.98 -22.30 6.24
CA LEU A 89 -29.90 -22.13 7.68
C LEU A 89 -30.45 -23.39 8.39
N TYR A 90 -29.56 -24.13 9.05
CA TYR A 90 -29.92 -25.34 9.79
C TYR A 90 -29.44 -25.38 11.23
N GLY A 91 -28.63 -24.41 11.64
CA GLY A 91 -28.08 -24.39 12.97
C GLY A 91 -28.11 -23.00 13.61
N ASN A 92 -28.00 -22.99 14.93
CA ASN A 92 -27.85 -21.77 15.71
C ASN A 92 -26.84 -21.97 16.83
N VAL A 93 -26.03 -20.98 17.13
CA VAL A 93 -25.01 -21.00 18.18
C VAL A 93 -25.29 -19.91 19.22
N ASN A 94 -25.36 -20.30 20.48
CA ASN A 94 -25.45 -19.38 21.59
C ASN A 94 -24.05 -18.95 22.03
N HIS A 95 -23.80 -17.63 22.08
CA HIS A 95 -22.50 -17.03 22.44
C HIS A 95 -21.33 -17.58 21.57
N PRO A 96 -21.40 -17.43 20.23
CA PRO A 96 -20.39 -17.97 19.34
C PRO A 96 -19.02 -17.30 19.53
N ASN A 97 -17.97 -18.11 19.42
CA ASN A 97 -16.61 -17.64 19.24
C ASN A 97 -16.09 -18.16 17.90
N TRP A 98 -16.29 -17.38 16.86
CA TRP A 98 -15.87 -17.71 15.49
C TRP A 98 -14.36 -17.59 15.34
N LEU A 99 -13.66 -18.71 15.41
CA LEU A 99 -12.18 -18.73 15.35
C LEU A 99 -11.61 -18.23 14.03
N ILE A 100 -12.38 -18.25 12.94
CA ILE A 100 -11.96 -17.74 11.64
C ILE A 100 -11.61 -16.26 11.68
N LYS A 101 -12.26 -15.49 12.56
CA LYS A 101 -11.93 -14.06 12.79
C LYS A 101 -10.47 -13.88 13.15
N GLU A 102 -9.93 -14.71 14.00
CA GLU A 102 -8.54 -14.62 14.46
C GLU A 102 -7.54 -15.04 13.37
N SER A 103 -8.00 -15.69 12.30
CA SER A 103 -7.20 -16.06 11.13
C SER A 103 -7.37 -15.09 9.95
N TYR A 104 -8.29 -14.13 10.05
CA TYR A 104 -8.54 -13.13 9.01
C TYR A 104 -8.26 -11.71 9.48
N HIS A 105 -8.69 -11.32 10.70
CA HIS A 105 -8.52 -9.97 11.22
C HIS A 105 -7.24 -9.85 12.05
N TRP A 106 -6.38 -8.93 11.63
CA TRP A 106 -5.21 -8.56 12.42
C TRP A 106 -5.64 -7.91 13.73
N LYS A 107 -5.25 -8.52 14.84
CA LYS A 107 -5.54 -8.02 16.18
C LYS A 107 -4.39 -7.19 16.70
N LEU A 108 -4.63 -5.92 16.99
CA LEU A 108 -3.66 -5.07 17.69
C LEU A 108 -3.45 -5.62 19.11
N ARG A 109 -2.22 -6.03 19.42
CA ARG A 109 -1.83 -6.65 20.70
C ARG A 109 -1.18 -5.66 21.64
N HIS A 110 -0.35 -4.78 21.08
CA HIS A 110 0.42 -3.84 21.87
C HIS A 110 0.73 -2.59 21.06
N THR A 111 0.70 -1.45 21.75
CA THR A 111 1.16 -0.16 21.23
C THR A 111 2.09 0.45 22.28
N THR A 112 3.26 0.87 21.84
CA THR A 112 4.21 1.59 22.68
C THR A 112 4.84 2.75 21.91
N ALA A 113 5.33 3.74 22.62
CA ALA A 113 6.01 4.88 22.02
C ALA A 113 7.34 5.13 22.75
N PHE A 114 8.35 5.48 21.99
CA PHE A 114 9.67 5.80 22.48
C PHE A 114 10.10 7.19 22.00
N LYS A 115 10.79 7.93 22.86
CA LYS A 115 11.30 9.28 22.56
C LYS A 115 12.57 9.28 21.68
N LYS A 116 13.22 8.12 21.54
CA LYS A 116 14.45 7.92 20.79
C LYS A 116 14.27 6.81 19.76
N VAL A 117 15.17 6.77 18.79
CA VAL A 117 15.23 5.67 17.81
C VAL A 117 15.34 4.34 18.56
N THR A 118 14.45 3.42 18.23
CA THR A 118 14.30 2.15 18.96
C THR A 118 14.34 1.00 17.96
N SER A 119 15.15 -0.01 18.24
CA SER A 119 15.15 -1.26 17.49
C SER A 119 14.09 -2.23 18.01
N ILE A 120 13.65 -3.15 17.12
CA ILE A 120 12.64 -4.16 17.45
C ILE A 120 13.20 -5.52 17.03
N THR A 121 13.29 -6.43 17.99
CA THR A 121 13.70 -7.82 17.74
C THR A 121 12.68 -8.78 18.35
N PHE A 122 12.30 -9.82 17.60
CA PHE A 122 11.43 -10.87 18.11
C PHE A 122 12.27 -12.04 18.65
N ASP A 123 12.11 -12.35 19.94
CA ASP A 123 12.68 -13.51 20.62
C ASP A 123 11.67 -14.67 20.57
N GLU A 124 11.79 -15.53 19.54
CA GLU A 124 10.89 -16.66 19.30
C GLU A 124 10.92 -17.64 20.48
N ASN A 125 12.10 -17.92 21.06
CA ASN A 125 12.28 -18.91 22.11
C ASN A 125 11.51 -18.54 23.39
N ASN A 126 11.50 -17.25 23.73
CA ASN A 126 10.81 -16.73 24.91
C ASN A 126 9.44 -16.11 24.59
N SER A 127 9.00 -16.12 23.32
CA SER A 127 7.73 -15.53 22.87
C SER A 127 7.57 -14.08 23.33
N ARG A 128 8.59 -13.25 23.13
CA ARG A 128 8.61 -11.85 23.54
C ARG A 128 9.20 -10.94 22.48
N PHE A 129 8.82 -9.66 22.49
CA PHE A 129 9.53 -8.62 21.75
C PHE A 129 10.54 -7.93 22.63
N ILE A 130 11.67 -7.60 22.04
CA ILE A 130 12.74 -6.84 22.65
C ILE A 130 12.78 -5.50 21.95
N PHE A 131 12.56 -4.43 22.71
CA PHE A 131 12.74 -3.05 22.26
C PHE A 131 13.99 -2.50 22.91
N GLN A 132 14.84 -1.91 22.11
CA GLN A 132 16.08 -1.37 22.61
C GLN A 132 16.36 -0.02 21.94
N ASN A 133 16.64 0.99 22.76
CA ASN A 133 17.14 2.29 22.33
C ASN A 133 18.48 2.59 23.06
N GLU A 134 18.98 3.81 22.95
CA GLU A 134 20.25 4.19 23.58
C GLU A 134 20.24 4.09 25.12
N ASP A 135 19.10 4.26 25.77
CA ASP A 135 19.00 4.36 27.23
C ASP A 135 18.44 3.09 27.89
N THR A 136 17.57 2.36 27.18
CA THR A 136 16.74 1.32 27.80
C THR A 136 16.61 0.07 26.95
N LEU A 137 16.49 -1.06 27.66
CA LEU A 137 16.09 -2.36 27.14
C LEU A 137 14.72 -2.71 27.69
N ASN A 138 13.75 -2.96 26.84
CA ASN A 138 12.39 -3.29 27.22
C ASN A 138 11.98 -4.64 26.62
N PHE A 139 11.39 -5.51 27.42
CA PHE A 139 10.81 -6.78 26.99
C PHE A 139 9.30 -6.72 27.11
N TYR A 140 8.60 -7.04 26.03
CA TYR A 140 7.16 -7.29 26.05
C TYR A 140 6.90 -8.79 25.90
N ASP A 141 6.38 -9.39 26.95
CA ASP A 141 6.05 -10.82 27.03
C ASP A 141 4.58 -11.05 26.67
N PHE A 142 4.32 -11.88 25.63
CA PHE A 142 2.97 -12.15 25.15
C PHE A 142 2.12 -13.01 26.09
N LYS A 143 2.75 -13.84 26.93
CA LYS A 143 2.00 -14.73 27.81
C LYS A 143 1.44 -13.97 29.00
N THR A 144 2.22 -13.01 29.50
CA THR A 144 1.84 -12.21 30.66
C THR A 144 1.29 -10.83 30.29
N GLU A 145 1.45 -10.42 29.01
CA GLU A 145 1.12 -9.09 28.50
C GLU A 145 1.80 -7.95 29.28
N LYS A 146 2.97 -8.22 29.84
CA LYS A 146 3.72 -7.27 30.67
C LYS A 146 4.96 -6.74 29.96
N ASN A 147 5.26 -5.47 30.26
CA ASN A 147 6.53 -4.84 29.92
C ASN A 147 7.47 -4.87 31.12
N THR A 148 8.75 -5.17 30.87
CA THR A 148 9.83 -5.01 31.84
C THR A 148 10.91 -4.10 31.26
N PHE A 149 11.33 -3.09 32.01
CA PHE A 149 12.30 -2.09 31.61
C PHE A 149 13.59 -2.26 32.38
N HIS A 150 14.70 -2.14 31.64
CA HIS A 150 16.04 -2.22 32.20
C HIS A 150 16.88 -1.09 31.66
N SER A 151 17.77 -0.52 32.48
CA SER A 151 18.82 0.40 32.08
C SER A 151 20.12 -0.34 31.81
N PHE A 152 21.00 0.24 31.04
CA PHE A 152 22.32 -0.30 30.76
C PHE A 152 23.34 0.13 31.82
N LYS A 153 24.33 -0.69 32.05
CA LYS A 153 25.44 -0.39 32.97
C LYS A 153 26.39 0.67 32.41
N ASN A 154 26.54 0.73 31.09
CA ASN A 154 27.36 1.68 30.34
C ASN A 154 26.58 2.27 29.18
N GLU A 155 27.08 3.36 28.62
CA GLU A 155 26.51 3.98 27.43
C GLU A 155 26.60 3.04 26.22
N MET A 156 25.55 3.11 25.35
CA MET A 156 25.54 2.37 24.11
C MET A 156 26.57 2.97 23.14
N PRO A 157 27.51 2.15 22.63
CA PRO A 157 28.57 2.67 21.79
C PRO A 157 28.16 2.97 20.35
N VAL A 158 27.09 2.34 19.84
CA VAL A 158 26.56 2.52 18.47
C VAL A 158 25.59 3.69 18.45
N SER A 159 25.79 4.63 17.54
CA SER A 159 24.83 5.73 17.31
C SER A 159 23.72 5.25 16.40
N MET A 160 22.52 5.03 16.94
CA MET A 160 21.38 4.52 16.19
C MET A 160 20.74 5.60 15.32
N ARG A 161 20.46 5.25 14.06
CA ARG A 161 19.71 6.08 13.11
C ARG A 161 18.39 5.45 12.69
N LEU A 162 18.40 4.13 12.45
CA LEU A 162 17.26 3.36 11.96
C LEU A 162 16.86 2.21 12.89
N GLY A 163 17.63 1.93 13.93
CA GLY A 163 17.29 0.92 14.92
C GLY A 163 17.41 -0.52 14.39
N ASN A 164 18.60 -0.89 13.87
CA ASN A 164 18.85 -2.25 13.42
C ASN A 164 19.33 -3.13 14.56
N SER A 165 18.66 -4.26 14.77
CA SER A 165 19.08 -5.25 15.77
C SER A 165 18.73 -6.68 15.35
N PHE A 166 19.40 -7.65 15.95
CA PHE A 166 19.09 -9.08 15.81
C PHE A 166 19.51 -9.83 17.07
N LEU A 167 18.85 -10.95 17.33
CA LEU A 167 19.15 -11.84 18.44
C LEU A 167 19.90 -13.07 17.96
N ASN A 168 21.10 -13.31 18.50
CA ASN A 168 21.75 -14.61 18.43
C ASN A 168 21.21 -15.48 19.55
N SER A 169 20.18 -16.25 19.27
CA SER A 169 19.51 -17.09 20.27
C SER A 169 20.37 -18.21 20.82
N ALA A 170 21.42 -18.64 20.09
CA ALA A 170 22.34 -19.68 20.58
C ALA A 170 23.24 -19.17 21.71
N GLU A 171 23.63 -17.90 21.65
CA GLU A 171 24.46 -17.26 22.66
C GLU A 171 23.64 -16.41 23.65
N ASN A 172 22.34 -16.24 23.40
CA ASN A 172 21.45 -15.29 24.10
C ASN A 172 22.04 -13.87 24.12
N LYS A 173 22.60 -13.44 22.98
CA LYS A 173 23.15 -12.08 22.79
C LYS A 173 22.29 -11.27 21.84
N LEU A 174 21.90 -10.07 22.26
CA LEU A 174 21.30 -9.05 21.41
C LEU A 174 22.41 -8.20 20.78
N TYR A 175 22.42 -8.12 19.46
CA TYR A 175 23.30 -7.26 18.70
C TYR A 175 22.52 -6.06 18.17
N VAL A 176 23.14 -4.89 18.22
CA VAL A 176 22.70 -3.66 17.60
C VAL A 176 23.76 -3.21 16.62
N TYR A 177 23.34 -2.77 15.46
CA TYR A 177 24.29 -2.28 14.46
C TYR A 177 23.67 -1.12 13.66
N GLU A 178 24.56 -0.26 13.13
CA GLU A 178 24.17 0.83 12.23
C GLU A 178 25.16 0.93 11.09
N LEU A 179 24.60 1.10 9.88
CA LEU A 179 25.38 1.20 8.64
C LEU A 179 25.06 2.47 7.85
N TYR A 180 24.22 3.34 8.40
CA TYR A 180 23.82 4.58 7.75
C TYR A 180 24.17 5.78 8.61
N ASP A 181 24.82 6.78 8.03
CA ASP A 181 25.23 8.04 8.68
C ASP A 181 26.00 7.80 10.01
N VAL A 182 26.94 6.84 9.97
CA VAL A 182 27.76 6.47 11.13
C VAL A 182 28.95 7.42 11.24
N LEU A 183 29.13 8.00 12.42
CA LEU A 183 30.27 8.88 12.71
C LEU A 183 31.59 8.09 12.64
N PRO A 184 32.70 8.73 12.16
CA PRO A 184 34.00 8.06 11.98
C PRO A 184 34.55 7.32 13.20
N GLU A 185 34.33 7.89 14.39
CA GLU A 185 34.86 7.37 15.64
C GLU A 185 33.91 6.40 16.36
N LYS A 186 32.70 6.19 15.85
CA LYS A 186 31.71 5.30 16.47
C LYS A 186 31.79 3.89 15.89
N PRO A 187 31.67 2.86 16.74
CA PRO A 187 31.57 1.49 16.26
C PRO A 187 30.26 1.26 15.49
N THR A 188 30.32 0.35 14.52
CA THR A 188 29.17 -0.01 13.69
C THR A 188 28.30 -1.11 14.31
N ILE A 189 28.83 -1.88 15.26
CA ILE A 189 28.14 -3.00 15.91
C ILE A 189 28.51 -3.10 17.39
N ALA A 190 27.52 -3.43 18.22
CA ALA A 190 27.71 -3.73 19.64
C ALA A 190 26.77 -4.85 20.07
N SER A 191 27.05 -5.48 21.20
CA SER A 191 26.20 -6.56 21.73
C SER A 191 26.02 -6.47 23.23
N ILE A 192 24.90 -7.06 23.69
CA ILE A 192 24.58 -7.29 25.09
C ILE A 192 24.35 -8.78 25.29
N ASN A 193 24.90 -9.33 26.39
CA ASN A 193 24.51 -10.65 26.85
C ASN A 193 23.22 -10.55 27.66
N LEU A 194 22.14 -11.15 27.19
CA LEU A 194 20.84 -11.11 27.87
C LEU A 194 20.79 -12.01 29.13
N ASN A 195 21.79 -12.83 29.37
CA ASN A 195 21.97 -13.56 30.66
C ASN A 195 22.64 -12.72 31.73
N ASP A 196 23.25 -11.60 31.36
CA ASP A 196 23.85 -10.66 32.32
C ASP A 196 22.80 -9.65 32.80
N PRO A 197 22.42 -9.65 34.08
CA PRO A 197 21.41 -8.72 34.59
C PRO A 197 21.87 -7.25 34.60
N GLN A 198 23.15 -6.98 34.39
CA GLN A 198 23.70 -5.63 34.30
C GLN A 198 23.56 -5.04 32.88
N TYR A 199 23.27 -5.87 31.90
CA TYR A 199 23.14 -5.44 30.51
C TYR A 199 24.28 -4.54 30.04
N TYR A 200 25.52 -5.05 30.12
CA TYR A 200 26.73 -4.32 29.78
C TYR A 200 26.98 -4.39 28.25
N TRP A 201 27.10 -3.23 27.59
CA TRP A 201 27.42 -3.13 26.17
C TRP A 201 28.88 -3.51 25.91
N GLN A 202 29.07 -4.39 24.96
CA GLN A 202 30.36 -4.80 24.43
C GLN A 202 30.45 -4.39 22.96
N THR A 203 31.59 -3.84 22.56
CA THR A 203 31.87 -3.50 21.16
C THR A 203 33.24 -4.02 20.79
N ASN A 204 33.32 -4.59 19.60
CA ASN A 204 34.51 -5.28 19.13
C ASN A 204 35.08 -4.66 17.85
N SER A 205 34.44 -3.66 17.24
CA SER A 205 34.89 -3.18 15.94
C SER A 205 34.65 -1.68 15.73
N LEU A 206 35.69 -0.99 15.37
CA LEU A 206 35.71 0.36 14.79
C LEU A 206 35.69 0.35 13.26
N LEU A 207 35.74 -0.83 12.64
CA LEU A 207 35.79 -0.94 11.18
C LEU A 207 34.44 -0.68 10.57
N LYS A 208 34.40 0.22 9.59
CA LYS A 208 33.20 0.58 8.85
C LYS A 208 33.05 -0.33 7.62
N ARG A 209 31.79 -0.64 7.30
CA ARG A 209 31.40 -1.12 5.99
C ARG A 209 31.30 0.07 5.03
N SER A 210 31.82 -0.10 3.82
CA SER A 210 31.63 0.86 2.74
C SER A 210 31.09 0.13 1.50
N PRO A 211 30.05 0.63 0.85
CA PRO A 211 29.33 1.87 1.11
C PRO A 211 28.35 1.78 2.29
N GLU A 212 27.95 2.93 2.83
CA GLU A 212 26.82 3.02 3.77
C GLU A 212 25.53 2.49 3.16
N SER A 213 24.65 1.93 4.00
CA SER A 213 23.39 1.42 3.48
C SER A 213 22.28 1.36 4.54
N HIS A 214 21.05 1.64 4.11
CA HIS A 214 19.85 1.45 4.91
C HIS A 214 18.79 0.63 4.13
N HIS A 215 17.77 0.14 4.82
CA HIS A 215 16.72 -0.75 4.27
C HIS A 215 17.28 -1.97 3.54
N HIS A 216 18.43 -2.42 3.99
CA HIS A 216 19.03 -3.69 3.61
C HIS A 216 18.35 -4.85 4.34
N ASN A 217 18.54 -6.06 3.85
CA ASN A 217 18.22 -7.28 4.59
C ASN A 217 19.43 -7.74 5.40
N ALA A 218 19.16 -8.38 6.54
CA ALA A 218 20.18 -8.95 7.39
C ALA A 218 19.76 -10.32 7.91
N PHE A 219 20.71 -11.24 8.02
CA PHE A 219 20.46 -12.54 8.64
C PHE A 219 21.72 -13.08 9.32
N LEU A 220 21.51 -13.88 10.37
CA LEU A 220 22.60 -14.55 11.07
C LEU A 220 22.91 -15.87 10.37
N ASP A 221 24.12 -16.00 9.84
CA ASP A 221 24.71 -17.27 9.39
C ASP A 221 25.44 -17.93 10.56
N SER A 222 24.68 -18.69 11.35
CA SER A 222 25.21 -19.31 12.58
C SER A 222 26.30 -20.35 12.33
N LYS A 223 26.39 -20.91 11.10
CA LYS A 223 27.44 -21.89 10.76
C LYS A 223 28.82 -21.24 10.65
N ASN A 224 28.87 -20.08 10.01
CA ASN A 224 30.11 -19.35 9.79
C ASN A 224 30.31 -18.24 10.84
N ASN A 225 29.47 -18.19 11.87
CA ASN A 225 29.49 -17.20 12.94
C ASN A 225 29.59 -15.76 12.41
N GLN A 226 28.65 -15.40 11.50
CA GLN A 226 28.68 -14.10 10.84
C GLN A 226 27.29 -13.50 10.64
N LEU A 227 27.21 -12.16 10.70
CA LEU A 227 26.06 -11.41 10.24
C LEU A 227 26.24 -11.15 8.74
N VAL A 228 25.26 -11.52 7.92
CA VAL A 228 25.27 -11.24 6.49
C VAL A 228 24.23 -10.18 6.17
N ILE A 229 24.65 -9.15 5.46
CA ILE A 229 23.85 -8.04 4.96
C ILE A 229 23.70 -8.20 3.45
N PHE A 230 22.49 -7.96 2.93
CA PHE A 230 22.22 -7.95 1.49
C PHE A 230 21.56 -6.64 1.07
N GLY A 231 22.08 -6.05 -0.01
CA GLY A 231 21.45 -4.91 -0.67
C GLY A 231 21.41 -3.65 0.18
N GLY A 232 20.44 -2.81 -0.08
CA GLY A 232 20.22 -1.55 0.60
C GLY A 232 20.50 -0.33 -0.27
N TYR A 233 20.28 0.84 0.32
CA TYR A 233 20.46 2.14 -0.32
C TYR A 233 21.33 3.05 0.56
N GLY A 234 22.27 3.73 -0.03
CA GLY A 234 23.12 4.73 0.62
C GLY A 234 23.96 5.48 -0.40
N HIS A 235 24.38 6.71 -0.09
CA HIS A 235 25.16 7.57 -0.99
C HIS A 235 24.61 7.62 -2.42
N MET A 236 23.28 7.75 -2.57
CA MET A 236 22.59 7.81 -3.85
C MET A 236 22.75 6.55 -4.73
N ARG A 237 23.08 5.41 -4.14
CA ARG A 237 23.25 4.13 -4.84
C ARG A 237 22.45 3.02 -4.18
N PHE A 238 21.87 2.17 -5.01
CA PHE A 238 21.33 0.87 -4.63
C PHE A 238 22.45 -0.15 -4.75
N THR A 239 22.50 -1.15 -3.89
CA THR A 239 23.48 -2.23 -3.97
C THR A 239 22.83 -3.60 -4.01
N ASN A 240 23.52 -4.59 -4.55
CA ASN A 240 23.19 -6.02 -4.50
C ASN A 240 24.29 -6.83 -3.84
N ASP A 241 25.17 -6.17 -3.12
CA ASP A 241 26.27 -6.79 -2.42
C ASP A 241 25.78 -7.65 -1.26
N PHE A 242 26.52 -8.71 -1.02
CA PHE A 242 26.45 -9.51 0.18
C PHE A 242 27.70 -9.25 1.02
N ASP A 243 27.54 -8.58 2.16
CA ASP A 243 28.64 -8.31 3.07
C ASP A 243 28.47 -9.08 4.36
N ALA A 244 29.51 -9.76 4.82
CA ALA A 244 29.52 -10.54 6.02
C ALA A 244 30.42 -9.91 7.09
N TYR A 245 29.87 -9.71 8.28
CA TYR A 245 30.66 -9.38 9.47
C TYR A 245 30.92 -10.65 10.27
N ASN A 246 32.18 -11.01 10.40
CA ASN A 246 32.61 -12.18 11.18
C ASN A 246 32.82 -11.80 12.65
N PHE A 247 32.14 -12.50 13.58
CA PHE A 247 32.17 -12.20 15.01
C PHE A 247 33.45 -12.66 15.72
N GLU A 248 34.24 -13.54 15.10
CA GLU A 248 35.49 -14.04 15.71
C GLU A 248 36.65 -13.07 15.52
N ASN A 249 36.78 -12.53 14.29
CA ASN A 249 37.90 -11.63 13.95
C ASN A 249 37.43 -10.15 13.79
N ASN A 250 36.16 -9.87 13.95
CA ASN A 250 35.56 -8.52 13.89
C ASN A 250 35.80 -7.80 12.55
N THR A 251 35.77 -8.51 11.44
CA THR A 251 36.05 -7.97 10.12
C THR A 251 34.84 -8.07 9.19
N TRP A 252 34.71 -7.11 8.30
CA TRP A 252 33.80 -7.16 7.16
C TRP A 252 34.48 -7.80 5.95
N LYS A 253 33.73 -8.66 5.25
CA LYS A 253 34.15 -9.30 4.00
C LYS A 253 33.00 -9.34 3.03
N GLN A 254 33.24 -8.93 1.79
CA GLN A 254 32.29 -9.11 0.69
C GLN A 254 32.23 -10.58 0.28
N LEU A 255 31.02 -11.12 0.15
CA LEU A 255 30.77 -12.47 -0.33
C LEU A 255 30.45 -12.42 -1.82
N THR A 256 31.09 -13.25 -2.61
CA THR A 256 30.84 -13.39 -4.05
C THR A 256 29.98 -14.61 -4.32
N PHE A 257 29.05 -14.48 -5.27
CA PHE A 257 28.16 -15.54 -5.71
C PHE A 257 28.25 -15.69 -7.23
N THR A 258 27.91 -16.87 -7.72
CA THR A 258 27.76 -17.21 -9.14
C THR A 258 26.30 -17.48 -9.48
N GLY A 259 25.97 -17.60 -10.76
CA GLY A 259 24.60 -17.87 -11.23
C GLY A 259 23.87 -16.60 -11.64
N ASP A 260 22.59 -16.50 -11.33
CA ASP A 260 21.77 -15.36 -11.72
C ASP A 260 22.13 -14.10 -10.93
N ILE A 261 21.92 -12.94 -11.53
CA ILE A 261 22.23 -11.65 -10.91
C ILE A 261 20.94 -11.09 -10.29
N ILE A 262 21.02 -10.74 -9.01
CA ILE A 262 19.99 -9.95 -8.35
C ILE A 262 20.29 -8.48 -8.63
N SER A 263 19.35 -7.74 -9.23
CA SER A 263 19.54 -6.31 -9.46
C SER A 263 19.70 -5.55 -8.14
N PRO A 264 20.53 -4.48 -8.10
CA PRO A 264 20.68 -3.61 -6.93
C PRO A 264 19.33 -3.14 -6.40
N ARG A 265 19.09 -3.31 -5.09
CA ARG A 265 17.78 -3.07 -4.48
C ARG A 265 17.81 -2.83 -2.97
N PHE A 266 16.75 -2.23 -2.48
CA PHE A 266 16.42 -2.08 -1.08
C PHE A 266 14.92 -2.38 -0.86
N PHE A 267 14.43 -2.47 0.36
CA PHE A 267 13.06 -2.89 0.69
C PHE A 267 12.68 -4.27 0.17
N SER A 268 13.62 -5.20 0.05
CA SER A 268 13.30 -6.59 -0.27
C SER A 268 12.94 -7.39 1.00
N GLY A 269 12.16 -8.46 0.82
CA GLY A 269 11.87 -9.43 1.87
C GLY A 269 12.90 -10.55 1.87
N LEU A 270 13.28 -11.02 3.06
CA LEU A 270 14.22 -12.14 3.21
C LEU A 270 13.70 -13.17 4.21
N ALA A 271 13.92 -14.45 3.91
CA ALA A 271 13.76 -15.56 4.86
C ALA A 271 14.80 -16.64 4.66
N LYS A 272 15.10 -17.39 5.74
CA LYS A 272 15.82 -18.68 5.64
C LYS A 272 14.87 -19.76 5.16
N LEU A 273 15.19 -20.40 4.04
CA LEU A 273 14.44 -21.53 3.50
C LEU A 273 14.93 -22.84 4.12
N THR A 274 16.24 -23.02 4.14
CA THR A 274 16.91 -24.18 4.76
C THR A 274 18.09 -23.70 5.62
N LYS A 275 18.87 -24.64 6.15
CA LYS A 275 20.10 -24.32 6.87
C LYS A 275 21.12 -23.55 6.02
N HIS A 276 21.11 -23.73 4.69
CA HIS A 276 22.09 -23.17 3.76
C HIS A 276 21.46 -22.32 2.65
N GLU A 277 20.16 -22.16 2.63
CA GLU A 277 19.46 -21.44 1.58
C GLU A 277 18.59 -20.33 2.17
N ILE A 278 18.60 -19.20 1.49
CA ILE A 278 17.74 -18.06 1.77
C ILE A 278 16.92 -17.72 0.52
N LEU A 279 15.75 -17.14 0.73
CA LEU A 279 14.95 -16.49 -0.30
C LEU A 279 15.05 -14.99 -0.17
N ILE A 280 15.17 -14.32 -1.30
CA ILE A 280 15.08 -12.85 -1.44
C ILE A 280 13.93 -12.54 -2.39
N PHE A 281 13.01 -11.71 -1.94
CA PHE A 281 11.78 -11.40 -2.67
C PHE A 281 11.59 -9.91 -2.83
N GLY A 282 11.31 -9.48 -4.07
CA GLY A 282 10.87 -8.13 -4.39
C GLY A 282 11.86 -7.02 -4.03
N GLY A 283 11.34 -5.87 -3.67
CA GLY A 283 12.11 -4.65 -3.39
C GLY A 283 12.07 -3.65 -4.54
N GLN A 284 12.88 -2.60 -4.44
CA GLN A 284 13.00 -1.57 -5.47
C GLN A 284 14.44 -1.14 -5.66
N GLY A 285 14.78 -0.68 -6.86
CA GLY A 285 16.12 -0.25 -7.24
C GLY A 285 16.21 -0.08 -8.74
N ASN A 286 17.37 -0.34 -9.33
CA ASN A 286 17.53 -0.44 -10.78
C ASN A 286 18.80 -1.25 -11.13
N ILE A 287 18.93 -1.60 -12.41
CA ILE A 287 20.03 -2.46 -12.89
C ILE A 287 21.42 -1.83 -12.66
N THR A 288 21.54 -0.51 -12.74
CA THR A 288 22.84 0.18 -12.62
C THR A 288 23.24 0.46 -11.17
N GLY A 289 22.28 0.40 -10.25
CA GLY A 289 22.47 0.82 -8.86
C GLY A 289 22.48 2.33 -8.66
N GLU A 290 22.33 3.15 -9.71
CA GLU A 290 22.39 4.61 -9.60
C GLU A 290 20.98 5.21 -9.41
N GLN A 291 20.76 5.97 -8.34
CA GLN A 291 19.48 6.58 -8.06
C GLN A 291 19.01 7.54 -9.18
N SER A 292 19.95 8.19 -9.87
CA SER A 292 19.69 9.16 -10.94
C SER A 292 18.87 8.59 -12.10
N ILE A 293 18.94 7.28 -12.33
CA ILE A 293 18.23 6.58 -13.42
C ILE A 293 16.77 6.27 -13.05
N GLY A 294 16.39 6.48 -11.79
CA GLY A 294 15.06 6.19 -11.30
C GLY A 294 14.96 4.85 -10.58
N LYS A 295 13.74 4.44 -10.23
CA LYS A 295 13.46 3.23 -9.49
C LYS A 295 12.57 2.29 -10.32
N THR A 296 12.86 0.99 -10.23
CA THR A 296 12.03 -0.12 -10.71
C THR A 296 11.61 -0.94 -9.51
N TYR A 297 10.35 -1.35 -9.47
CA TYR A 297 9.84 -2.26 -8.44
C TYR A 297 9.98 -3.69 -8.95
N TYR A 298 10.54 -4.55 -8.12
CA TYR A 298 10.79 -5.94 -8.45
C TYR A 298 9.72 -6.84 -7.82
N TYR A 299 9.24 -7.79 -8.60
CA TYR A 299 8.28 -8.82 -8.18
C TYR A 299 8.84 -10.21 -8.48
N ASP A 300 10.14 -10.37 -8.24
CA ASP A 300 10.92 -11.56 -8.48
C ASP A 300 11.27 -12.27 -7.15
N CYS A 301 11.59 -13.54 -7.24
CA CYS A 301 12.11 -14.32 -6.12
C CYS A 301 13.40 -15.03 -6.51
N HIS A 302 14.39 -14.90 -5.67
CA HIS A 302 15.70 -15.52 -5.84
C HIS A 302 15.99 -16.45 -4.65
N LYS A 303 16.56 -17.61 -4.97
CA LYS A 303 17.13 -18.53 -4.00
C LYS A 303 18.64 -18.39 -4.00
N VAL A 304 19.23 -18.16 -2.83
CA VAL A 304 20.66 -18.01 -2.64
C VAL A 304 21.17 -19.16 -1.78
N ASN A 305 22.06 -19.97 -2.31
CA ASN A 305 22.70 -21.06 -1.58
C ASN A 305 24.05 -20.57 -1.02
N LEU A 306 24.13 -20.47 0.31
CA LEU A 306 25.31 -19.94 1.02
C LEU A 306 26.50 -20.91 1.02
N LEU A 307 26.25 -22.21 0.84
CA LEU A 307 27.30 -23.23 0.81
C LEU A 307 27.98 -23.30 -0.55
N THR A 308 27.17 -23.42 -1.61
CA THR A 308 27.66 -23.50 -3.00
C THR A 308 27.99 -22.16 -3.62
N LYS A 309 27.64 -21.05 -2.93
CA LYS A 309 27.77 -19.68 -3.42
C LYS A 309 27.07 -19.45 -4.76
N LYS A 310 25.86 -20.00 -4.91
CA LYS A 310 25.08 -19.90 -6.14
C LYS A 310 23.77 -19.17 -5.90
N ILE A 311 23.40 -18.28 -6.83
CA ILE A 311 22.10 -17.61 -6.92
C ILE A 311 21.30 -18.26 -8.05
N GLU A 312 20.02 -18.46 -7.82
CA GLU A 312 19.04 -18.98 -8.78
C GLU A 312 17.79 -18.10 -8.74
N LYS A 313 17.41 -17.51 -9.88
CA LYS A 313 16.13 -16.82 -10.02
C LYS A 313 15.04 -17.88 -10.19
N LEU A 314 14.11 -17.94 -9.23
CA LEU A 314 13.03 -18.91 -9.27
C LEU A 314 11.92 -18.48 -10.23
N TRP A 315 11.52 -17.21 -10.13
CA TRP A 315 10.47 -16.64 -10.97
C TRP A 315 10.45 -15.11 -10.87
N GLU A 316 9.71 -14.50 -11.76
CA GLU A 316 9.30 -13.10 -11.77
C GLU A 316 7.85 -13.04 -12.22
N ILE A 317 7.01 -12.27 -11.53
CA ILE A 317 5.61 -12.06 -11.87
C ILE A 317 5.42 -10.65 -12.45
N GLU A 318 4.36 -10.48 -13.22
CA GLU A 318 4.01 -9.17 -13.79
C GLU A 318 3.76 -8.12 -12.71
N GLN A 319 4.13 -6.89 -13.01
CA GLN A 319 3.90 -5.75 -12.14
C GLN A 319 2.40 -5.51 -11.96
N GLU A 320 1.97 -5.39 -10.72
CA GLU A 320 0.60 -4.99 -10.40
C GLU A 320 0.37 -3.49 -10.68
N ASN A 321 -0.88 -3.07 -10.73
CA ASN A 321 -1.25 -1.67 -11.00
C ASN A 321 -0.72 -0.67 -9.96
N ILE A 322 -0.44 -1.14 -8.73
CA ILE A 322 0.08 -0.33 -7.63
C ILE A 322 1.46 -0.84 -7.27
N ASN A 323 2.44 0.06 -7.26
CA ASN A 323 3.79 -0.26 -6.83
C ASN A 323 3.84 -0.54 -5.34
N MET A 324 4.41 -1.69 -4.97
CA MET A 324 4.53 -2.12 -3.58
C MET A 324 5.90 -2.74 -3.32
N VAL A 325 6.41 -2.50 -2.14
CA VAL A 325 7.61 -3.16 -1.60
C VAL A 325 7.23 -4.22 -0.57
N SER A 326 8.18 -5.06 -0.18
CA SER A 326 8.01 -6.03 0.89
C SER A 326 8.46 -5.46 2.24
N ALA A 327 7.77 -5.85 3.31
CA ALA A 327 8.35 -5.76 4.65
C ALA A 327 9.67 -6.56 4.71
N ARG A 328 10.58 -6.17 5.61
CA ARG A 328 11.96 -6.68 5.68
C ARG A 328 12.05 -8.20 5.78
N ASN A 329 11.16 -8.84 6.54
CA ASN A 329 11.13 -10.29 6.71
C ASN A 329 9.92 -10.88 5.98
N ILE A 330 10.14 -12.01 5.31
CA ILE A 330 9.10 -12.91 4.83
C ILE A 330 9.14 -14.19 5.66
N VAL A 331 8.03 -14.91 5.74
CA VAL A 331 7.89 -16.10 6.60
C VAL A 331 7.58 -17.33 5.76
N ILE A 332 8.44 -18.33 5.81
CA ILE A 332 8.23 -19.61 5.11
C ILE A 332 7.09 -20.38 5.78
N THR A 333 6.19 -20.96 4.99
CA THR A 333 5.13 -21.83 5.48
C THR A 333 5.70 -23.14 6.06
N LYS A 334 4.95 -23.78 6.95
CA LYS A 334 5.39 -25.00 7.66
C LYS A 334 5.78 -26.15 6.72
N ASP A 335 5.13 -26.23 5.56
CA ASP A 335 5.41 -27.24 4.51
C ASP A 335 6.51 -26.82 3.53
N SER A 336 7.09 -25.63 3.71
CA SER A 336 8.12 -25.05 2.85
C SER A 336 7.75 -24.92 1.37
N SER A 337 6.45 -24.98 1.03
CA SER A 337 5.96 -24.84 -0.34
C SER A 337 5.74 -23.37 -0.74
N SER A 338 5.56 -22.50 0.24
CA SER A 338 5.15 -21.12 0.06
C SER A 338 5.80 -20.22 1.11
N PHE A 339 5.64 -18.90 0.94
CA PHE A 339 6.00 -17.93 1.97
C PHE A 339 4.92 -16.85 2.11
N TYR A 340 4.83 -16.26 3.28
CA TYR A 340 4.04 -15.07 3.57
C TYR A 340 4.90 -13.83 3.44
N ALA A 341 4.39 -12.79 2.79
CA ALA A 341 5.00 -11.48 2.69
C ALA A 341 3.96 -10.39 2.98
N LEU A 342 4.31 -9.41 3.80
CA LEU A 342 3.54 -8.17 3.92
C LEU A 342 4.04 -7.19 2.87
N ARG A 343 3.13 -6.63 2.07
CA ARG A 343 3.44 -5.66 1.02
C ARG A 343 2.73 -4.35 1.26
N TYR A 344 3.35 -3.25 0.87
CA TYR A 344 2.80 -1.90 1.01
C TYR A 344 3.45 -0.93 0.03
N SER A 345 2.78 0.21 -0.20
CA SER A 345 3.31 1.31 -1.01
C SER A 345 4.07 2.27 -0.12
N GLU A 346 5.40 2.24 -0.18
CA GLU A 346 6.27 3.04 0.70
C GLU A 346 6.23 4.54 0.38
N TYR A 347 5.81 4.91 -0.82
CA TYR A 347 5.72 6.29 -1.30
C TYR A 347 4.38 6.98 -0.97
N ILE A 348 3.43 6.25 -0.40
CA ILE A 348 2.12 6.79 0.01
C ILE A 348 2.15 7.04 1.52
N PRO A 349 2.01 8.30 1.98
CA PRO A 349 2.11 8.62 3.41
C PRO A 349 1.10 7.87 4.29
N SER A 350 -0.15 7.74 3.84
CA SER A 350 -1.16 6.89 4.50
C SER A 350 -1.32 5.62 3.66
N THR A 351 -0.58 4.59 4.01
CA THR A 351 -0.58 3.29 3.34
C THR A 351 -1.16 2.19 4.20
N SER A 352 -1.25 1.01 3.65
CA SER A 352 -1.66 -0.19 4.38
C SER A 352 -0.78 -1.38 4.01
N LEU A 353 -0.53 -2.23 4.99
CA LEU A 353 0.14 -3.52 4.80
C LEU A 353 -0.90 -4.56 4.45
N GLN A 354 -0.66 -5.30 3.38
CA GLN A 354 -1.47 -6.43 2.96
C GLN A 354 -0.64 -7.71 2.98
N LEU A 355 -1.19 -8.77 3.56
CA LEU A 355 -0.54 -10.09 3.61
C LEU A 355 -0.80 -10.86 2.32
N TYR A 356 0.27 -11.35 1.71
CA TYR A 356 0.26 -12.24 0.55
C TYR A 356 0.88 -13.58 0.92
N LYS A 357 0.37 -14.67 0.34
CA LYS A 357 1.02 -15.98 0.32
C LYS A 357 1.48 -16.26 -1.10
N TYR A 358 2.77 -16.47 -1.29
CA TYR A 358 3.39 -16.78 -2.58
C TYR A 358 3.84 -18.25 -2.62
N SER A 359 3.60 -18.92 -3.73
CA SER A 359 4.21 -20.21 -4.05
C SER A 359 5.69 -20.02 -4.35
N ILE A 360 6.56 -20.82 -3.70
CA ILE A 360 8.00 -20.79 -3.97
C ILE A 360 8.30 -21.32 -5.39
N LYS A 361 7.46 -22.20 -5.90
CA LYS A 361 7.66 -22.86 -7.19
C LYS A 361 7.50 -21.92 -8.39
N ASP A 362 6.46 -21.08 -8.38
CA ASP A 362 5.99 -20.37 -9.57
C ASP A 362 5.50 -18.93 -9.33
N GLY A 363 5.54 -18.45 -8.08
CA GLY A 363 5.09 -17.10 -7.75
C GLY A 363 3.58 -16.88 -7.74
N SER A 364 2.77 -17.92 -8.01
CA SER A 364 1.33 -17.82 -7.84
C SER A 364 1.00 -17.38 -6.41
N HIS A 365 0.04 -16.46 -6.25
CA HIS A 365 -0.18 -15.86 -4.95
C HIS A 365 -1.65 -15.64 -4.63
N GLN A 366 -1.91 -15.43 -3.34
CA GLN A 366 -3.23 -15.19 -2.77
C GLN A 366 -3.12 -14.11 -1.69
N ILE A 367 -4.12 -13.21 -1.65
CA ILE A 367 -4.27 -12.21 -0.60
C ILE A 367 -4.93 -12.86 0.61
N LEU A 368 -4.39 -12.64 1.81
CA LEU A 368 -4.84 -13.22 3.07
C LEU A 368 -5.04 -12.15 4.13
N GLY A 369 -6.04 -12.39 4.98
CA GLY A 369 -6.36 -11.46 6.06
C GLY A 369 -6.87 -10.10 5.57
N ASP A 370 -7.22 -9.24 6.51
CA ASP A 370 -7.48 -7.82 6.25
C ASP A 370 -6.15 -7.03 6.21
N TYR A 371 -6.23 -5.75 5.98
CA TYR A 371 -5.06 -4.88 5.91
C TYR A 371 -4.75 -4.22 7.26
N ILE A 372 -3.49 -3.88 7.49
CA ILE A 372 -3.02 -3.10 8.64
C ILE A 372 -2.74 -1.68 8.17
N PRO A 373 -3.41 -0.64 8.71
CA PRO A 373 -3.10 0.74 8.39
C PRO A 373 -1.72 1.14 8.92
N MET A 374 -0.96 1.88 8.14
CA MET A 374 0.36 2.36 8.50
C MET A 374 0.64 3.69 7.83
N ASN A 375 1.29 4.61 8.54
CA ASN A 375 1.91 5.77 7.92
C ASN A 375 3.30 5.38 7.42
N SER A 376 3.59 5.74 6.16
CA SER A 376 4.88 5.47 5.54
C SER A 376 5.48 6.77 5.02
N GLU A 377 6.75 7.01 5.34
CA GLU A 377 7.56 8.10 4.81
C GLU A 377 8.96 7.54 4.48
N GLU A 378 9.06 6.62 3.54
CA GLU A 378 10.32 5.99 3.11
C GLU A 378 11.17 5.50 4.30
N ILE A 379 12.31 6.17 4.57
CA ILE A 379 13.23 5.77 5.63
C ILE A 379 12.69 5.95 7.06
N LEU A 380 11.58 6.66 7.22
CA LEU A 380 10.97 6.93 8.53
C LEU A 380 9.95 5.87 8.95
N THR A 381 9.91 4.74 8.25
CA THR A 381 8.97 3.66 8.55
C THR A 381 9.66 2.31 8.46
N ASN A 382 9.41 1.45 9.43
CA ASN A 382 9.81 0.04 9.42
C ASN A 382 8.59 -0.86 9.58
N ALA A 383 8.52 -1.92 8.77
CA ALA A 383 7.55 -2.99 8.91
C ALA A 383 8.26 -4.34 8.88
N ASN A 384 7.86 -5.25 9.78
CA ASN A 384 8.43 -6.59 9.85
C ASN A 384 7.34 -7.63 10.06
N LEU A 385 7.58 -8.83 9.54
CA LEU A 385 6.72 -10.01 9.70
C LEU A 385 7.50 -11.10 10.45
N TYR A 386 6.88 -11.69 11.46
CA TYR A 386 7.46 -12.76 12.27
C TYR A 386 6.45 -13.90 12.41
N ILE A 387 6.93 -15.08 12.77
CA ILE A 387 6.09 -16.22 13.18
C ILE A 387 6.53 -16.72 14.54
N ASN A 388 5.57 -16.94 15.42
CA ASN A 388 5.76 -17.70 16.63
C ASN A 388 5.32 -19.14 16.36
N LYS A 389 6.28 -20.05 16.20
CA LYS A 389 6.00 -21.46 15.91
C LYS A 389 5.34 -22.19 17.07
N LEU A 390 5.53 -21.72 18.31
CA LEU A 390 4.93 -22.33 19.51
C LEU A 390 3.42 -22.07 19.56
N THR A 391 2.99 -20.84 19.26
CA THR A 391 1.58 -20.44 19.28
C THR A 391 0.91 -20.54 17.91
N ASN A 392 1.68 -20.77 16.85
CA ASN A 392 1.26 -20.78 15.46
C ASN A 392 0.58 -19.46 15.07
N GLN A 393 1.21 -18.34 15.40
CA GLN A 393 0.74 -16.98 15.13
C GLN A 393 1.75 -16.21 14.32
N LEU A 394 1.26 -15.45 13.34
CA LEU A 394 2.01 -14.40 12.67
C LEU A 394 1.95 -13.13 13.50
N PHE A 395 3.05 -12.41 13.55
CA PHE A 395 3.12 -11.07 14.14
C PHE A 395 3.61 -10.08 13.09
N CYS A 396 2.94 -8.94 13.02
CA CYS A 396 3.39 -7.78 12.27
C CYS A 396 3.79 -6.68 13.25
N THR A 397 4.95 -6.09 13.06
CA THR A 397 5.32 -4.83 13.73
C THR A 397 5.32 -3.71 12.71
N THR A 398 4.69 -2.59 13.06
CA THR A 398 4.84 -1.31 12.35
C THR A 398 5.52 -0.32 13.27
N GLN A 399 6.48 0.42 12.74
CA GLN A 399 7.16 1.48 13.46
C GLN A 399 7.06 2.76 12.64
N GLU A 400 6.38 3.75 13.20
CA GLU A 400 6.14 5.06 12.62
C GLU A 400 6.96 6.09 13.36
N PHE A 401 7.92 6.70 12.68
CA PHE A 401 8.77 7.74 13.27
C PHE A 401 8.08 9.11 13.15
N LYS A 402 8.35 9.95 14.15
CA LYS A 402 7.98 11.36 14.14
C LYS A 402 9.18 12.23 13.84
N ASP A 403 8.91 13.50 13.54
CA ASP A 403 9.93 14.50 13.20
C ASP A 403 10.96 14.75 14.30
N ASP A 404 10.61 14.48 15.57
CA ASP A 404 11.50 14.61 16.74
C ASP A 404 12.38 13.38 17.00
N GLY A 405 12.34 12.37 16.13
CA GLY A 405 13.05 11.09 16.28
C GLY A 405 12.34 10.10 17.20
N SER A 406 11.22 10.50 17.81
CA SER A 406 10.38 9.54 18.53
C SER A 406 9.66 8.60 17.57
N SER A 407 9.30 7.43 18.05
CA SER A 407 8.55 6.47 17.24
C SER A 407 7.41 5.82 18.00
N LYS A 408 6.33 5.53 17.26
CA LYS A 408 5.22 4.70 17.72
C LYS A 408 5.35 3.32 17.10
N ILE A 409 5.30 2.30 17.95
CA ILE A 409 5.40 0.90 17.54
C ILE A 409 4.09 0.20 17.86
N ASN A 410 3.50 -0.44 16.86
CA ASN A 410 2.33 -1.28 17.01
C ASN A 410 2.70 -2.74 16.72
N ILE A 411 2.16 -3.66 17.50
CA ILE A 411 2.29 -5.10 17.28
C ILE A 411 0.92 -5.69 17.03
N TYR A 412 0.77 -6.33 15.88
CA TYR A 412 -0.44 -7.04 15.49
C TYR A 412 -0.19 -8.54 15.45
N SER A 413 -1.22 -9.33 15.71
CA SER A 413 -1.18 -10.80 15.58
C SER A 413 -2.28 -11.31 14.68
N LEU A 414 -2.01 -12.41 13.98
CA LEU A 414 -2.93 -13.15 13.13
C LEU A 414 -2.69 -14.65 13.33
N ASN A 415 -3.74 -15.45 13.55
CA ASN A 415 -3.56 -16.90 13.68
C ASN A 415 -3.18 -17.54 12.34
N ALA A 416 -2.21 -18.44 12.38
CA ALA A 416 -1.79 -19.18 11.20
C ALA A 416 -2.43 -20.60 11.16
N PRO A 417 -2.83 -21.09 9.97
CA PRO A 417 -2.72 -20.42 8.68
C PRO A 417 -3.75 -19.31 8.55
N PRO A 418 -3.37 -18.14 8.01
CA PRO A 418 -4.30 -17.09 7.68
C PRO A 418 -5.22 -17.51 6.54
N VAL A 419 -6.41 -16.91 6.47
CA VAL A 419 -7.45 -17.20 5.48
C VAL A 419 -7.70 -16.00 4.58
N SER A 420 -8.26 -16.25 3.39
CA SER A 420 -8.69 -15.19 2.46
C SER A 420 -10.11 -14.70 2.79
N LYS A 421 -10.53 -13.63 2.14
CA LYS A 421 -11.90 -13.11 2.28
C LYS A 421 -12.93 -14.11 1.74
N GLU A 422 -12.57 -14.86 0.72
CA GLU A 422 -13.42 -15.88 0.10
C GLU A 422 -13.63 -17.11 1.00
N ASP A 423 -12.73 -17.33 1.95
CA ASP A 423 -12.86 -18.42 2.93
C ASP A 423 -13.89 -18.11 4.04
N ILE A 424 -14.22 -16.83 4.22
CA ILE A 424 -15.22 -16.38 5.20
C ILE A 424 -16.61 -16.51 4.59
N TYR A 425 -17.50 -17.14 5.31
CA TYR A 425 -18.88 -17.25 4.87
C TYR A 425 -19.54 -15.89 4.82
N SER A 426 -20.09 -15.55 3.67
CA SER A 426 -20.93 -14.38 3.46
C SER A 426 -22.28 -14.86 2.92
N PRO A 427 -23.38 -14.71 3.67
CA PRO A 427 -24.69 -15.14 3.20
C PRO A 427 -25.03 -14.46 1.88
N LYS A 428 -25.38 -15.25 0.87
CA LYS A 428 -25.90 -14.70 -0.38
C LYS A 428 -27.20 -13.99 -0.06
N VAL A 429 -27.24 -12.69 -0.23
CA VAL A 429 -28.49 -11.93 -0.14
C VAL A 429 -29.44 -12.50 -1.20
N LYS A 430 -30.41 -13.30 -0.76
CA LYS A 430 -31.54 -13.69 -1.63
C LYS A 430 -32.30 -12.40 -1.92
N THR A 431 -31.92 -11.70 -2.97
CA THR A 431 -32.72 -10.62 -3.52
C THR A 431 -34.05 -11.24 -3.92
N ASN A 432 -35.10 -10.95 -3.13
CA ASN A 432 -36.46 -11.28 -3.52
C ASN A 432 -36.69 -10.53 -4.84
N SER A 433 -36.55 -11.22 -5.96
CA SER A 433 -36.73 -10.66 -7.30
C SER A 433 -38.04 -9.91 -7.44
N ASN A 434 -39.05 -10.34 -6.70
CA ASN A 434 -40.38 -9.69 -6.67
C ASN A 434 -40.33 -8.29 -6.04
N ILE A 435 -39.50 -8.06 -4.99
CA ILE A 435 -39.35 -6.70 -4.38
C ILE A 435 -38.60 -5.78 -5.34
N VAL A 436 -37.55 -6.31 -6.03
CA VAL A 436 -36.81 -5.52 -7.04
C VAL A 436 -37.70 -5.17 -8.22
N ILE A 437 -38.54 -6.09 -8.70
CA ILE A 437 -39.52 -5.83 -9.75
C ILE A 437 -40.55 -4.80 -9.31
N ILE A 438 -41.08 -4.89 -8.09
CA ILE A 438 -42.03 -3.90 -7.54
C ILE A 438 -41.37 -2.52 -7.40
N LEU A 439 -40.11 -2.46 -6.92
CA LEU A 439 -39.35 -1.21 -6.82
C LEU A 439 -39.04 -0.60 -8.19
N VAL A 440 -38.71 -1.43 -9.20
CA VAL A 440 -38.50 -0.97 -10.59
C VAL A 440 -39.83 -0.43 -11.18
N ILE A 441 -40.96 -1.11 -10.96
CA ILE A 441 -42.27 -0.64 -11.42
C ILE A 441 -42.64 0.68 -10.74
N LEU A 442 -42.39 0.79 -9.43
CA LEU A 442 -42.63 2.03 -8.67
C LEU A 442 -41.72 3.18 -9.16
N LEU A 443 -40.46 2.88 -9.48
CA LEU A 443 -39.51 3.84 -10.02
C LEU A 443 -39.91 4.32 -11.43
N VAL A 444 -40.44 3.42 -12.27
CA VAL A 444 -40.96 3.76 -13.59
C VAL A 444 -42.22 4.64 -13.46
N ILE A 445 -43.11 4.36 -12.52
CA ILE A 445 -44.32 5.19 -12.25
C ILE A 445 -43.90 6.57 -11.74
N VAL A 446 -42.96 6.64 -10.79
CA VAL A 446 -42.43 7.90 -10.25
C VAL A 446 -41.70 8.69 -11.34
N SER A 447 -40.91 8.03 -12.21
CA SER A 447 -40.20 8.69 -13.31
C SER A 447 -41.18 9.24 -14.35
N LEU A 448 -42.29 8.53 -14.63
CA LEU A 448 -43.37 9.01 -15.51
C LEU A 448 -44.10 10.23 -14.92
N LEU A 449 -44.37 10.22 -13.64
CA LEU A 449 -44.97 11.37 -12.92
C LEU A 449 -44.00 12.54 -12.86
N PHE A 450 -42.68 12.27 -12.67
CA PHE A 450 -41.64 13.30 -12.72
C PHE A 450 -41.44 13.87 -14.12
N PHE A 451 -41.54 13.03 -15.15
CA PHE A 451 -41.44 13.45 -16.55
C PHE A 451 -42.62 14.35 -16.95
N ILE A 452 -43.83 14.00 -16.50
CA ILE A 452 -45.04 14.85 -16.68
C ILE A 452 -44.89 16.17 -15.89
N HIS A 453 -44.40 16.12 -14.66
CA HIS A 453 -44.12 17.31 -13.86
C HIS A 453 -42.97 18.15 -14.46
N PHE A 454 -41.95 17.52 -15.03
CA PHE A 454 -40.83 18.18 -15.69
C PHE A 454 -41.23 18.91 -16.97
N ILE A 455 -42.14 18.31 -17.77
CA ILE A 455 -42.70 18.97 -18.96
C ILE A 455 -43.47 20.24 -18.57
N ILE A 456 -44.21 20.18 -17.47
CA ILE A 456 -44.97 21.35 -16.94
C ILE A 456 -44.02 22.40 -16.36
N LYS A 457 -42.91 22.00 -15.72
CA LYS A 457 -41.94 22.87 -15.06
C LYS A 457 -40.86 23.43 -15.99
N LYS A 458 -40.56 22.76 -17.14
CA LYS A 458 -39.56 23.18 -18.12
C LYS A 458 -39.88 24.53 -18.78
N ARG A 459 -41.14 24.99 -18.66
CA ARG A 459 -41.56 26.33 -19.13
C ARG A 459 -41.28 27.48 -18.15
N LYS A 460 -40.80 27.23 -16.91
CA LYS A 460 -40.66 28.29 -15.88
C LYS A 460 -39.27 28.51 -15.27
N ARG A 461 -38.22 27.66 -15.52
CA ARG A 461 -36.93 27.84 -14.84
C ARG A 461 -35.73 27.70 -15.78
N LYS A 462 -35.31 28.81 -16.37
CA LYS A 462 -34.04 28.94 -17.10
C LYS A 462 -32.99 29.78 -16.34
N LYS A 463 -33.09 29.97 -15.02
CA LYS A 463 -32.17 30.92 -14.34
C LYS A 463 -31.48 30.50 -13.03
N ASP A 464 -31.87 29.39 -12.36
CA ASP A 464 -31.37 29.18 -10.97
C ASP A 464 -30.62 27.86 -10.68
N ALA A 465 -30.09 27.17 -11.68
CA ALA A 465 -29.56 25.80 -11.51
C ALA A 465 -28.03 25.67 -11.26
N ILE A 466 -27.25 26.76 -11.35
CA ILE A 466 -25.78 26.65 -11.33
C ILE A 466 -25.20 26.56 -9.91
N GLN A 467 -25.91 26.98 -8.87
CA GLN A 467 -25.34 27.13 -7.52
C GLN A 467 -25.55 25.93 -6.55
N VAL A 468 -26.45 24.98 -6.87
CA VAL A 468 -26.86 23.96 -5.89
C VAL A 468 -26.07 22.65 -5.98
N GLN A 469 -25.49 22.32 -7.14
CA GLN A 469 -24.76 21.06 -7.34
C GLN A 469 -23.35 21.06 -6.77
N VAL A 470 -22.70 22.23 -6.72
CA VAL A 470 -21.33 22.37 -6.16
C VAL A 470 -21.36 22.24 -4.61
N GLN A 471 -22.43 22.63 -3.94
CA GLN A 471 -22.52 22.53 -2.47
C GLN A 471 -22.83 21.12 -1.95
N LYS A 472 -23.36 20.19 -2.77
CA LYS A 472 -23.62 18.80 -2.33
C LYS A 472 -22.39 17.91 -2.37
N VAL A 473 -21.40 18.20 -3.23
CA VAL A 473 -20.14 17.47 -3.30
C VAL A 473 -19.22 17.83 -2.12
N LEU A 474 -19.35 19.04 -1.56
CA LEU A 474 -18.45 19.56 -0.52
C LEU A 474 -18.82 19.17 0.93
N LYS A 475 -19.94 18.49 1.16
CA LYS A 475 -20.38 18.07 2.52
C LYS A 475 -20.10 16.61 2.89
N HIS A 476 -19.44 15.83 2.02
CA HIS A 476 -19.25 14.39 2.26
C HIS A 476 -17.79 13.96 2.41
N ASP A 477 -16.85 14.89 2.55
CA ASP A 477 -15.42 14.61 2.66
C ASP A 477 -14.90 14.80 4.10
N GLN A 478 -15.29 13.90 4.99
CA GLN A 478 -14.52 13.65 6.22
C GLN A 478 -14.33 12.17 6.57
N ASP A 479 -14.55 11.24 5.65
CA ASP A 479 -14.14 9.85 5.87
C ASP A 479 -13.81 9.14 4.54
N THR A 480 -12.64 8.51 4.55
CA THR A 480 -12.09 7.54 3.58
C THR A 480 -11.32 8.07 2.36
N ASN A 481 -10.01 7.82 2.37
CA ASN A 481 -9.11 7.73 1.20
C ASN A 481 -9.51 6.57 0.26
N LYS A 482 -10.68 6.67 -0.39
CA LYS A 482 -10.92 6.01 -1.66
C LYS A 482 -10.57 7.02 -2.76
N GLU A 483 -9.79 6.63 -3.76
CA GLU A 483 -9.78 7.36 -5.04
C GLU A 483 -11.23 7.56 -5.44
N ILE A 484 -11.72 8.79 -5.33
CA ILE A 484 -13.08 9.10 -5.72
C ILE A 484 -13.09 9.02 -7.24
N THR A 485 -13.57 7.91 -7.77
CA THR A 485 -13.89 7.80 -9.19
C THR A 485 -15.11 8.67 -9.46
N ILE A 486 -14.88 9.85 -10.00
CA ILE A 486 -15.95 10.73 -10.44
C ILE A 486 -16.48 10.15 -11.75
N ALA A 487 -17.74 9.78 -11.80
CA ALA A 487 -18.39 9.35 -13.05
C ALA A 487 -18.30 10.45 -14.10
N ASN A 488 -18.27 10.09 -15.38
CA ASN A 488 -18.12 11.02 -16.50
C ASN A 488 -16.91 11.95 -16.37
N SER A 489 -15.72 11.39 -16.13
CA SER A 489 -14.53 12.20 -15.89
C SER A 489 -13.33 11.81 -16.74
N ILE A 490 -12.51 12.80 -17.04
CA ILE A 490 -11.20 12.65 -17.66
C ILE A 490 -10.16 13.25 -16.73
N ILE A 491 -9.14 12.45 -16.41
CA ILE A 491 -8.03 12.82 -15.54
C ILE A 491 -6.77 12.94 -16.39
N LEU A 492 -6.19 14.13 -16.40
CA LEU A 492 -4.98 14.47 -17.17
C LEU A 492 -3.77 14.77 -16.27
N PHE A 493 -3.98 14.94 -14.96
CA PHE A 493 -2.89 15.01 -14.00
C PHE A 493 -2.53 13.61 -13.51
N GLY A 494 -1.30 13.19 -13.78
CA GLY A 494 -0.79 11.83 -13.54
C GLY A 494 -0.99 10.89 -14.73
N SER A 495 -1.49 9.69 -14.51
CA SER A 495 -1.83 8.77 -15.58
C SER A 495 -3.13 9.19 -16.26
N PHE A 496 -3.14 9.13 -17.60
CA PHE A 496 -4.35 9.36 -18.38
C PHE A 496 -5.45 8.37 -17.97
N LYS A 497 -6.59 8.90 -17.46
CA LYS A 497 -7.75 8.08 -17.07
C LYS A 497 -9.03 8.66 -17.65
N VAL A 498 -9.92 7.77 -18.06
CA VAL A 498 -11.27 8.09 -18.54
C VAL A 498 -12.26 7.21 -17.81
N ILE A 499 -13.14 7.84 -17.04
CA ILE A 499 -14.18 7.17 -16.25
C ILE A 499 -15.53 7.44 -16.93
N ASN A 500 -16.24 6.38 -17.30
CA ASN A 500 -17.51 6.52 -17.97
C ASN A 500 -18.69 6.86 -17.02
N ARG A 501 -19.90 7.00 -17.55
CA ARG A 501 -21.14 7.26 -16.77
C ARG A 501 -21.45 6.19 -15.73
N TYR A 502 -20.92 4.98 -15.85
CA TYR A 502 -21.12 3.85 -14.93
C TYR A 502 -19.98 3.69 -13.92
N GLU A 503 -19.17 4.74 -13.73
CA GLU A 503 -17.99 4.74 -12.83
C GLU A 503 -16.91 3.71 -13.20
N LYS A 504 -16.87 3.23 -14.44
CA LYS A 504 -15.86 2.27 -14.91
C LYS A 504 -14.72 2.99 -15.62
N ASP A 505 -13.49 2.58 -15.33
CA ASP A 505 -12.31 3.01 -16.06
C ASP A 505 -12.32 2.37 -17.47
N ILE A 506 -12.46 3.20 -18.48
CA ILE A 506 -12.44 2.82 -19.89
C ILE A 506 -11.19 3.33 -20.63
N SER A 507 -10.16 3.75 -19.90
CA SER A 507 -8.89 4.27 -20.47
C SER A 507 -8.24 3.29 -21.43
N TYR A 508 -8.40 1.98 -21.23
CA TYR A 508 -7.87 0.92 -22.08
C TYR A 508 -8.45 0.91 -23.51
N LEU A 509 -9.62 1.53 -23.74
CA LEU A 509 -10.20 1.68 -25.07
C LEU A 509 -9.48 2.74 -25.91
N PHE A 510 -8.71 3.63 -25.27
CA PHE A 510 -7.93 4.67 -25.92
C PHE A 510 -6.55 4.13 -26.33
N SER A 511 -6.49 3.43 -27.49
CA SER A 511 -5.19 3.08 -28.08
C SER A 511 -4.31 4.34 -28.25
N PRO A 512 -2.97 4.24 -28.38
CA PRO A 512 -2.10 5.41 -28.47
C PRO A 512 -2.56 6.45 -29.51
N LYS A 513 -3.00 6.02 -30.69
CA LYS A 513 -3.48 6.93 -31.75
C LYS A 513 -4.88 7.50 -31.48
N ILE A 514 -5.77 6.74 -30.86
CA ILE A 514 -7.10 7.24 -30.44
C ILE A 514 -6.93 8.26 -29.30
N ARG A 515 -6.05 7.99 -28.35
CA ARG A 515 -5.73 8.93 -27.25
C ARG A 515 -5.12 10.22 -27.81
N GLN A 516 -4.17 10.11 -28.73
CA GLN A 516 -3.55 11.27 -29.39
C GLN A 516 -4.61 12.11 -30.14
N LEU A 517 -5.51 11.46 -30.89
CA LEU A 517 -6.62 12.12 -31.61
C LEU A 517 -7.56 12.80 -30.58
N PHE A 518 -7.96 12.10 -29.54
CA PHE A 518 -8.87 12.63 -28.53
C PHE A 518 -8.30 13.87 -27.85
N LEU A 519 -7.04 13.81 -27.38
CA LEU A 519 -6.38 14.94 -26.72
C LEU A 519 -6.17 16.14 -27.68
N LEU A 520 -5.82 15.87 -28.95
CA LEU A 520 -5.70 16.92 -29.97
C LEU A 520 -7.04 17.65 -30.16
N LEU A 521 -8.14 16.94 -30.22
CA LEU A 521 -9.48 17.54 -30.30
C LEU A 521 -9.86 18.24 -29.00
N LEU A 522 -9.63 17.62 -27.84
CA LEU A 522 -9.97 18.17 -26.52
C LEU A 522 -9.33 19.55 -26.28
N PHE A 523 -8.03 19.68 -26.55
CA PHE A 523 -7.31 20.94 -26.30
C PHE A 523 -7.65 22.02 -27.32
N ASN A 524 -8.09 21.67 -28.52
CA ASN A 524 -8.46 22.64 -29.56
C ASN A 524 -9.96 22.96 -29.61
N SER A 525 -10.79 22.31 -28.78
CA SER A 525 -12.25 22.57 -28.75
C SER A 525 -12.65 23.75 -27.88
N ASN A 526 -11.77 24.23 -26.98
CA ASN A 526 -12.04 25.32 -26.04
C ASN A 526 -11.25 26.62 -26.33
N GLN A 527 -10.74 26.80 -27.55
CA GLN A 527 -10.01 28.02 -27.93
C GLN A 527 -10.99 29.09 -28.41
N LYS A 528 -10.79 30.36 -27.94
CA LYS A 528 -11.67 31.47 -28.22
C LYS A 528 -11.75 31.89 -29.70
N ASP A 529 -10.67 31.71 -30.46
CA ASP A 529 -10.53 32.27 -31.81
C ASP A 529 -10.68 31.26 -32.95
N THR A 530 -10.45 29.96 -32.71
CA THR A 530 -10.62 28.91 -33.71
C THR A 530 -11.01 27.60 -33.04
N ILE A 531 -12.32 27.30 -33.06
CA ILE A 531 -12.83 26.06 -32.49
C ILE A 531 -12.53 24.89 -33.44
N GLY A 532 -11.84 23.87 -32.93
CA GLY A 532 -11.67 22.59 -33.58
C GLY A 532 -10.47 22.46 -34.52
N VAL A 533 -10.31 21.28 -35.09
CA VAL A 533 -9.13 20.81 -35.85
C VAL A 533 -9.56 20.41 -37.27
N THR A 534 -8.79 20.84 -38.27
CA THR A 534 -9.05 20.42 -39.67
C THR A 534 -8.61 18.97 -39.88
N SER A 535 -9.21 18.32 -40.91
CA SER A 535 -8.78 16.96 -41.29
C SER A 535 -7.28 16.90 -41.63
N GLU A 536 -6.75 17.93 -42.25
CA GLU A 536 -5.34 18.02 -42.61
C GLU A 536 -4.45 18.04 -41.41
N LEU A 537 -4.76 18.87 -40.41
CA LEU A 537 -3.99 18.94 -39.15
C LEU A 537 -4.05 17.60 -38.40
N ILE A 538 -5.19 16.90 -38.39
CA ILE A 538 -5.33 15.59 -37.75
C ILE A 538 -4.37 14.59 -38.38
N TYR A 539 -4.37 14.42 -39.71
CA TYR A 539 -3.52 13.37 -40.27
C TYR A 539 -2.05 13.75 -40.37
N THR A 540 -1.70 15.02 -40.55
CA THR A 540 -0.29 15.48 -40.48
C THR A 540 0.32 15.34 -39.07
N THR A 541 -0.49 15.52 -38.02
CA THR A 541 -0.04 15.36 -36.64
C THR A 541 0.03 13.89 -36.20
N ILE A 542 -0.97 13.08 -36.55
CA ILE A 542 -1.09 11.74 -35.97
C ILE A 542 -0.43 10.66 -36.87
N TRP A 543 -0.43 10.87 -38.19
CA TRP A 543 0.16 9.93 -39.15
C TRP A 543 1.07 10.65 -40.16
N PRO A 544 2.13 11.36 -39.74
CA PRO A 544 2.98 12.17 -40.61
C PRO A 544 3.63 11.35 -41.75
N ASP A 545 3.96 10.08 -41.48
CA ASP A 545 4.64 9.18 -42.42
C ASP A 545 3.69 8.46 -43.39
N SER A 546 2.38 8.72 -43.33
CA SER A 546 1.39 8.04 -44.16
C SER A 546 1.07 8.86 -45.44
N THR A 547 0.84 8.16 -46.54
CA THR A 547 0.32 8.83 -47.74
C THR A 547 -1.04 9.49 -47.46
N PRO A 548 -1.38 10.63 -48.07
CA PRO A 548 -2.62 11.37 -47.79
C PRO A 548 -3.89 10.51 -47.85
N LYS A 549 -3.98 9.61 -48.84
CA LYS A 549 -5.12 8.69 -48.99
C LYS A 549 -5.21 7.69 -47.82
N LYS A 550 -4.07 7.12 -47.39
CA LYS A 550 -4.01 6.18 -46.27
C LYS A 550 -4.29 6.91 -44.94
N ALA A 551 -3.72 8.08 -44.72
CA ALA A 551 -3.94 8.91 -43.55
C ALA A 551 -5.41 9.33 -43.40
N SER A 552 -6.07 9.70 -44.52
CA SER A 552 -7.50 10.02 -44.52
C SER A 552 -8.38 8.83 -44.10
N ASN A 553 -8.06 7.62 -44.59
CA ASN A 553 -8.78 6.40 -44.19
C ASN A 553 -8.57 6.09 -42.71
N LEU A 554 -7.33 6.15 -42.23
CA LEU A 554 -6.99 5.95 -40.78
C LEU A 554 -7.72 6.96 -39.90
N LYS A 555 -7.75 8.23 -40.30
CA LYS A 555 -8.52 9.28 -39.60
C LYS A 555 -10.00 8.91 -39.50
N ASN A 556 -10.64 8.51 -40.62
CA ASN A 556 -12.06 8.19 -40.65
C ASN A 556 -12.39 7.01 -39.72
N VAL A 557 -11.57 5.96 -39.73
CA VAL A 557 -11.71 4.82 -38.81
C VAL A 557 -11.54 5.27 -37.36
N SER A 558 -10.49 6.07 -37.07
CA SER A 558 -10.22 6.55 -35.71
C SER A 558 -11.30 7.50 -35.18
N ILE A 559 -11.85 8.38 -36.03
CA ILE A 559 -13.01 9.23 -35.68
C ILE A 559 -14.24 8.37 -35.32
N SER A 560 -14.53 7.34 -36.13
CA SER A 560 -15.63 6.42 -35.83
C SER A 560 -15.44 5.67 -34.52
N GLN A 561 -14.23 5.16 -34.29
CA GLN A 561 -13.90 4.50 -33.02
C GLN A 561 -14.02 5.45 -31.82
N LEU A 562 -13.49 6.67 -31.97
CA LEU A 562 -13.58 7.67 -30.91
C LEU A 562 -15.04 8.03 -30.59
N ARG A 563 -15.89 8.23 -31.60
CA ARG A 563 -17.32 8.46 -31.40
C ARG A 563 -17.97 7.34 -30.59
N ASN A 564 -17.67 6.07 -30.95
CA ASN A 564 -18.20 4.93 -30.20
C ASN A 564 -17.74 4.91 -28.73
N ILE A 565 -16.49 5.28 -28.46
CA ILE A 565 -15.99 5.36 -27.07
C ILE A 565 -16.69 6.49 -26.31
N LEU A 566 -16.88 7.64 -26.95
CA LEU A 566 -17.51 8.81 -26.30
C LEU A 566 -19.01 8.59 -26.02
N THR A 567 -19.69 7.64 -26.66
CA THR A 567 -21.10 7.31 -26.31
C THR A 567 -21.28 6.83 -24.88
N ASP A 568 -20.21 6.33 -24.24
CA ASP A 568 -20.24 5.88 -22.84
C ASP A 568 -19.94 7.01 -21.82
N ILE A 569 -19.70 8.23 -22.31
CA ILE A 569 -19.40 9.42 -21.49
C ILE A 569 -20.47 10.46 -21.76
N ASP A 570 -21.25 10.83 -20.73
CA ASP A 570 -22.25 11.88 -20.87
C ASP A 570 -21.58 13.26 -20.95
N GLY A 571 -22.13 14.11 -21.78
CA GLY A 571 -21.68 15.49 -21.92
C GLY A 571 -20.47 15.68 -22.81
N LEU A 572 -20.10 14.65 -23.62
CA LEU A 572 -19.06 14.77 -24.66
C LEU A 572 -19.61 14.30 -26.00
N GLU A 573 -19.63 15.18 -27.00
CA GLU A 573 -20.00 14.83 -28.34
C GLU A 573 -18.94 15.30 -29.34
N LEU A 574 -18.54 14.39 -30.29
CA LEU A 574 -17.61 14.70 -31.35
C LEU A 574 -18.36 15.20 -32.58
N ILE A 575 -18.30 16.49 -32.82
CA ILE A 575 -18.98 17.20 -33.89
C ILE A 575 -18.03 17.49 -35.05
N TYR A 576 -18.62 17.48 -36.27
CA TYR A 576 -17.97 17.99 -37.47
C TYR A 576 -18.82 19.11 -38.06
N SER A 577 -18.29 20.32 -38.06
CA SER A 577 -18.93 21.50 -38.60
C SER A 577 -17.91 22.44 -39.24
N ASN A 578 -18.27 23.13 -40.31
CA ASN A 578 -17.42 24.10 -41.01
C ASN A 578 -16.02 23.59 -41.37
N GLY A 579 -15.90 22.29 -41.75
CA GLY A 579 -14.63 21.68 -42.14
C GLY A 579 -13.71 21.28 -40.98
N ARG A 580 -14.18 21.37 -39.72
CA ARG A 580 -13.41 21.10 -38.50
C ARG A 580 -14.09 20.09 -37.59
N PHE A 581 -13.29 19.29 -36.93
CA PHE A 581 -13.70 18.38 -35.83
C PHE A 581 -13.45 19.06 -34.51
N PHE A 582 -14.41 19.00 -33.58
CA PHE A 582 -14.28 19.47 -32.23
C PHE A 582 -15.16 18.65 -31.28
N ILE A 583 -14.87 18.71 -30.00
CA ILE A 583 -15.65 18.11 -28.94
C ILE A 583 -16.53 19.18 -28.32
N GLU A 584 -17.83 18.94 -28.26
CA GLU A 584 -18.77 19.77 -27.53
C GLU A 584 -18.88 19.24 -26.10
N PHE A 585 -18.94 20.18 -25.13
CA PHE A 585 -18.92 19.88 -23.71
C PHE A 585 -20.24 20.35 -23.08
N GLU A 586 -20.87 19.45 -22.33
CA GLU A 586 -22.03 19.74 -21.48
C GLU A 586 -21.63 19.74 -20.00
N GLU A 587 -22.51 20.29 -19.12
CA GLU A 587 -22.28 20.40 -17.67
C GLU A 587 -22.12 19.06 -16.94
N ALA A 588 -22.48 17.94 -17.55
CA ALA A 588 -22.38 16.60 -16.94
C ALA A 588 -20.94 16.02 -16.93
N PHE A 589 -20.02 16.68 -17.60
CA PHE A 589 -18.65 16.19 -17.81
C PHE A 589 -17.66 16.88 -16.89
N TYR A 590 -16.77 16.09 -16.27
CA TYR A 590 -15.66 16.61 -15.46
C TYR A 590 -14.31 16.35 -16.13
N CYS A 591 -13.47 17.37 -16.19
CA CYS A 591 -12.05 17.24 -16.55
C CYS A 591 -11.21 18.05 -15.58
N ASP A 592 -10.23 17.38 -14.95
CA ASP A 592 -9.35 18.00 -13.96
C ASP A 592 -8.54 19.16 -14.53
N TYR A 593 -8.12 19.11 -15.79
CA TYR A 593 -7.46 20.20 -16.49
C TYR A 593 -8.37 21.43 -16.68
N PHE A 594 -9.62 21.23 -17.05
CA PHE A 594 -10.56 22.36 -17.20
C PHE A 594 -10.95 22.95 -15.84
N SER A 595 -11.11 22.09 -14.84
CA SER A 595 -11.29 22.52 -13.46
C SER A 595 -10.11 23.38 -12.99
N PHE A 596 -8.88 22.94 -13.27
CA PHE A 596 -7.66 23.70 -12.98
C PHE A 596 -7.66 25.08 -13.68
N LEU A 597 -7.95 25.13 -14.99
CA LEU A 597 -7.99 26.40 -15.73
C LEU A 597 -9.05 27.35 -15.17
N THR A 598 -10.19 26.83 -14.71
CA THR A 598 -11.24 27.62 -14.09
C THR A 598 -10.77 28.25 -12.77
N GLN A 599 -10.10 27.47 -11.92
CA GLN A 599 -9.54 27.96 -10.66
C GLN A 599 -8.40 28.98 -10.92
N LEU A 600 -7.52 28.70 -11.88
CA LEU A 600 -6.46 29.62 -12.26
C LEU A 600 -7.01 30.95 -12.78
N LYS A 601 -8.13 30.93 -13.52
CA LYS A 601 -8.82 32.12 -13.99
C LYS A 601 -9.45 32.91 -12.84
N ALA A 602 -9.98 32.24 -11.82
CA ALA A 602 -10.47 32.90 -10.60
C ALA A 602 -9.34 33.60 -9.86
N ILE A 603 -8.17 32.96 -9.74
CA ILE A 603 -6.95 33.57 -9.18
C ILE A 603 -6.54 34.80 -9.98
N LYS A 604 -6.56 34.75 -11.31
CA LYS A 604 -6.23 35.88 -12.20
C LYS A 604 -7.09 37.14 -11.98
N ASN A 605 -8.34 36.92 -11.58
CA ASN A 605 -9.35 37.97 -11.45
C ASN A 605 -9.58 38.43 -10.00
N ASP A 606 -8.75 38.02 -9.05
CA ASP A 606 -8.89 38.23 -7.60
C ASP A 606 -10.27 37.80 -7.03
N LEU A 607 -10.90 36.81 -7.65
CA LEU A 607 -12.22 36.28 -7.30
C LEU A 607 -12.15 34.93 -6.60
N PHE A 608 -11.00 34.60 -6.01
CA PHE A 608 -10.79 33.30 -5.37
C PHE A 608 -11.10 33.35 -3.88
N ASP A 609 -11.57 32.21 -3.37
CA ASP A 609 -11.75 31.93 -1.95
C ASP A 609 -10.77 30.84 -1.49
N GLU A 610 -10.67 30.61 -0.17
CA GLU A 610 -9.82 29.60 0.44
C GLU A 610 -10.12 28.19 -0.09
N ASN A 611 -11.38 27.95 -0.47
CA ASN A 611 -11.86 26.67 -1.00
C ASN A 611 -11.32 26.42 -2.42
N SER A 612 -11.21 27.45 -3.23
CA SER A 612 -10.63 27.39 -4.60
C SER A 612 -9.15 27.00 -4.57
N LEU A 613 -8.37 27.56 -3.64
CA LEU A 613 -6.95 27.20 -3.46
C LEU A 613 -6.78 25.77 -3.00
N THR A 614 -7.61 25.33 -2.08
CA THR A 614 -7.60 23.93 -1.59
C THR A 614 -7.95 22.95 -2.70
N GLN A 615 -8.92 23.28 -3.55
CA GLN A 615 -9.31 22.45 -4.70
C GLN A 615 -8.19 22.41 -5.76
N LEU A 616 -7.59 23.55 -6.07
CA LEU A 616 -6.47 23.64 -7.01
C LEU A 616 -5.29 22.79 -6.52
N ALA A 617 -4.95 22.91 -5.24
CA ALA A 617 -3.91 22.13 -4.62
C ALA A 617 -4.21 20.61 -4.65
N LYS A 618 -5.45 20.19 -4.44
CA LYS A 618 -5.88 18.77 -4.55
C LYS A 618 -5.76 18.22 -5.97
N ILE A 619 -6.10 19.00 -6.98
CA ILE A 619 -6.02 18.58 -8.39
C ILE A 619 -4.57 18.26 -8.78
N ILE A 620 -3.61 19.09 -8.32
CA ILE A 620 -2.23 19.05 -8.80
C ILE A 620 -1.28 18.34 -7.81
N SER A 621 -1.67 18.19 -6.53
CA SER A 621 -0.78 17.62 -5.51
C SER A 621 -0.22 16.27 -5.94
N SER A 622 1.10 16.17 -6.10
CA SER A 622 1.89 14.98 -6.46
C SER A 622 1.74 14.43 -7.90
N ARG A 623 1.06 15.13 -8.82
CA ARG A 623 0.82 14.62 -10.18
C ARG A 623 1.21 15.66 -11.24
N LYS A 624 2.06 15.27 -12.19
CA LYS A 624 2.42 16.13 -13.32
C LYS A 624 1.32 16.13 -14.39
N PHE A 625 1.11 17.30 -15.00
CA PHE A 625 0.20 17.44 -16.12
C PHE A 625 0.70 16.60 -17.33
N LEU A 626 -0.18 15.80 -17.92
CA LEU A 626 0.13 14.89 -19.03
C LEU A 626 1.36 13.98 -18.78
N GLN A 627 1.56 13.53 -17.55
CA GLN A 627 2.75 12.75 -17.14
C GLN A 627 2.97 11.49 -17.98
N SER A 628 1.89 10.80 -18.39
CA SER A 628 1.96 9.57 -19.18
C SER A 628 1.92 9.80 -20.69
N ILE A 629 1.95 11.05 -21.17
CA ILE A 629 1.83 11.43 -22.56
C ILE A 629 3.16 12.02 -23.04
N ASN A 630 3.88 11.31 -23.89
CA ASN A 630 5.19 11.73 -24.41
C ASN A 630 5.14 12.19 -25.88
N ASP A 631 3.95 12.42 -26.42
CA ASP A 631 3.76 12.85 -27.81
C ASP A 631 4.17 14.32 -27.98
N GLU A 632 5.13 14.61 -28.85
CA GLU A 632 5.69 15.97 -29.11
C GLU A 632 4.62 17.01 -29.51
N CYS A 633 3.53 16.55 -30.14
CA CYS A 633 2.44 17.45 -30.54
C CYS A 633 1.73 18.12 -29.35
N PHE A 634 1.95 17.65 -28.11
CA PHE A 634 1.41 18.26 -26.88
C PHE A 634 2.42 19.09 -26.10
N ASP A 635 3.67 19.20 -26.56
CA ASP A 635 4.70 19.98 -25.86
C ASP A 635 4.34 21.46 -25.71
N LYS A 636 3.66 22.02 -26.72
CA LYS A 636 3.15 23.39 -26.62
C LYS A 636 2.11 23.52 -25.50
N VAL A 637 1.17 22.59 -25.39
CA VAL A 637 0.14 22.61 -24.34
C VAL A 637 0.76 22.46 -22.97
N LYS A 638 1.79 21.61 -22.81
CA LYS A 638 2.54 21.47 -21.56
C LYS A 638 3.28 22.77 -21.20
N LYS A 639 3.99 23.37 -22.15
CA LYS A 639 4.70 24.65 -21.94
C LYS A 639 3.75 25.81 -21.60
N ASP A 640 2.62 25.92 -22.28
CA ASP A 640 1.60 26.93 -22.00
C ASP A 640 1.03 26.75 -20.58
N PHE A 641 0.78 25.51 -20.16
CA PHE A 641 0.38 25.16 -18.79
C PHE A 641 1.45 25.57 -17.77
N GLU A 642 2.70 25.17 -17.98
CA GLU A 642 3.83 25.49 -17.10
C GLU A 642 4.03 27.02 -16.98
N TYR A 643 3.95 27.74 -18.08
CA TYR A 643 4.05 29.21 -18.11
C TYR A 643 2.96 29.86 -17.25
N GLU A 644 1.71 29.45 -17.38
CA GLU A 644 0.60 29.99 -16.61
C GLU A 644 0.76 29.68 -15.11
N VAL A 645 1.20 28.49 -14.74
CA VAL A 645 1.47 28.12 -13.35
C VAL A 645 2.59 28.97 -12.76
N LEU A 646 3.74 29.06 -13.45
CA LEU A 646 4.91 29.80 -12.98
C LEU A 646 4.65 31.31 -12.89
N LYS A 647 3.70 31.83 -13.64
CA LYS A 647 3.31 33.24 -13.63
C LYS A 647 2.41 33.61 -12.45
N TYR A 648 1.48 32.76 -12.05
CA TYR A 648 0.43 33.13 -11.07
C TYR A 648 0.60 32.49 -9.71
N ILE A 649 1.08 31.25 -9.61
CA ILE A 649 1.18 30.55 -8.32
C ILE A 649 2.20 31.19 -7.36
N PRO A 650 3.38 31.67 -7.78
CA PRO A 650 4.30 32.37 -6.87
C PRO A 650 3.69 33.59 -6.17
N ASN A 651 2.91 34.37 -6.91
CA ASN A 651 2.25 35.56 -6.34
C ASN A 651 1.20 35.14 -5.29
N GLN A 652 0.48 34.04 -5.50
CA GLN A 652 -0.46 33.53 -4.52
C GLN A 652 0.22 32.97 -3.26
N ILE A 653 1.36 32.32 -3.41
CA ILE A 653 2.18 31.87 -2.28
C ILE A 653 2.62 33.06 -1.45
N LYS A 654 3.08 34.17 -2.10
CA LYS A 654 3.49 35.40 -1.43
C LYS A 654 2.33 36.05 -0.66
N LEU A 655 1.15 36.09 -1.25
CA LEU A 655 -0.06 36.64 -0.64
C LEU A 655 -0.49 35.84 0.59
N LEU A 656 -0.53 34.50 0.48
CA LEU A 656 -0.85 33.60 1.59
C LEU A 656 0.13 33.75 2.75
N TYR A 657 1.42 33.85 2.43
CA TYR A 657 2.45 34.04 3.44
C TYR A 657 2.28 35.38 4.19
N THR A 658 1.98 36.45 3.47
CA THR A 658 1.70 37.77 4.03
C THR A 658 0.45 37.75 4.94
N ASN A 659 -0.56 37.01 4.55
CA ASN A 659 -1.80 36.85 5.32
C ASN A 659 -1.64 35.85 6.49
N LYS A 660 -0.45 35.27 6.68
CA LYS A 660 -0.13 34.25 7.72
C LYS A 660 -0.93 32.96 7.58
N ASP A 661 -1.42 32.66 6.39
CA ASP A 661 -2.07 31.41 6.05
C ASP A 661 -1.04 30.43 5.43
N TYR A 662 -0.36 29.65 6.28
CA TYR A 662 0.80 28.89 5.88
C TYR A 662 0.46 27.49 5.33
N ALA A 663 -0.67 26.90 5.72
CA ALA A 663 -1.01 25.52 5.36
C ALA A 663 -1.21 25.33 3.84
N PRO A 664 -1.91 26.20 3.09
CA PRO A 664 -2.08 26.07 1.65
C PRO A 664 -0.78 26.31 0.84
N ILE A 665 0.24 26.93 1.44
CA ILE A 665 1.54 27.14 0.79
C ILE A 665 2.21 25.83 0.45
N ILE A 666 2.12 24.82 1.33
CA ILE A 666 2.81 23.54 1.16
C ILE A 666 2.40 22.85 -0.15
N PRO A 667 1.11 22.57 -0.43
CA PRO A 667 0.72 21.96 -1.69
C PRO A 667 0.97 22.87 -2.91
N LEU A 668 0.87 24.19 -2.80
CA LEU A 668 1.18 25.09 -3.92
C LEU A 668 2.67 25.09 -4.28
N THR A 669 3.57 24.99 -3.31
CA THR A 669 5.01 24.82 -3.58
C THR A 669 5.33 23.48 -4.23
N GLU A 670 4.56 22.43 -3.95
CA GLU A 670 4.71 21.13 -4.63
C GLU A 670 4.41 21.24 -6.13
N VAL A 671 3.40 22.05 -6.49
CA VAL A 671 3.08 22.32 -7.90
C VAL A 671 4.26 22.95 -8.62
N LEU A 672 4.93 23.95 -8.00
CA LEU A 672 6.11 24.57 -8.58
C LEU A 672 7.28 23.59 -8.71
N PHE A 673 7.54 22.76 -7.69
CA PHE A 673 8.59 21.74 -7.74
C PHE A 673 8.33 20.64 -8.78
N ASN A 674 7.08 20.36 -9.10
CA ASN A 674 6.73 19.41 -10.17
C ASN A 674 7.11 19.96 -11.57
N ILE A 675 7.15 21.25 -11.74
CA ILE A 675 7.57 21.93 -12.98
C ILE A 675 9.07 22.15 -12.97
N ASP A 676 9.57 22.81 -11.92
CA ASP A 676 10.98 23.13 -11.73
C ASP A 676 11.43 22.72 -10.33
N SER A 677 12.19 21.63 -10.25
CA SER A 677 12.70 21.06 -8.98
C SER A 677 13.68 21.99 -8.24
N LEU A 678 14.20 23.03 -8.91
CA LEU A 678 15.07 24.06 -8.35
C LEU A 678 14.37 25.40 -8.18
N ASN A 679 13.06 25.46 -8.19
CA ASN A 679 12.31 26.69 -8.02
C ASN A 679 12.58 27.32 -6.65
N GLU A 680 13.31 28.41 -6.64
CA GLU A 680 13.75 29.10 -5.42
C GLU A 680 12.58 29.66 -4.63
N THR A 681 11.59 30.26 -5.28
CA THR A 681 10.39 30.78 -4.62
C THR A 681 9.69 29.66 -3.83
N ALA A 682 9.46 28.52 -4.46
CA ALA A 682 8.88 27.37 -3.78
C ALA A 682 9.74 26.90 -2.61
N PHE A 683 11.06 26.87 -2.79
CA PHE A 683 12.01 26.44 -1.77
C PHE A 683 11.97 27.33 -0.52
N TYR A 684 12.13 28.63 -0.69
CA TYR A 684 12.13 29.57 0.44
C TYR A 684 10.79 29.62 1.16
N TYR A 685 9.70 29.81 0.44
CA TYR A 685 8.37 29.91 1.05
C TYR A 685 7.93 28.62 1.74
N ARG A 686 8.29 27.45 1.18
CA ARG A 686 7.97 26.16 1.82
C ARG A 686 8.71 25.99 3.16
N ILE A 687 10.02 26.32 3.19
CA ILE A 687 10.81 26.26 4.43
C ILE A 687 10.23 27.19 5.48
N HIS A 688 9.97 28.43 5.12
CA HIS A 688 9.44 29.40 6.05
C HIS A 688 8.01 29.10 6.52
N ALA A 689 7.14 28.62 5.64
CA ALA A 689 5.81 28.14 6.03
C ALA A 689 5.88 26.99 7.04
N LEU A 690 6.75 26.00 6.79
CA LEU A 690 6.97 24.90 7.72
C LEU A 690 7.51 25.37 9.07
N LEU A 691 8.42 26.34 9.10
CA LEU A 691 8.94 26.92 10.35
C LEU A 691 7.85 27.70 11.12
N LYS A 692 7.00 28.45 10.43
CA LYS A 692 5.86 29.16 11.04
C LYS A 692 4.78 28.21 11.58
N MET A 693 4.71 27.01 11.01
CA MET A 693 3.84 25.91 11.49
C MET A 693 4.53 25.03 12.57
N GLU A 694 5.71 25.43 13.07
CA GLU A 694 6.53 24.72 14.06
C GLU A 694 7.05 23.34 13.58
N MET A 695 7.03 23.08 12.27
CA MET A 695 7.51 21.83 11.67
C MET A 695 9.00 21.90 11.30
N THR A 696 9.85 22.20 12.28
CA THR A 696 11.29 22.47 12.08
C THR A 696 12.04 21.32 11.41
N PHE A 697 11.71 20.07 11.76
CA PHE A 697 12.34 18.91 11.15
C PHE A 697 11.99 18.78 9.65
N LYS A 698 10.73 19.00 9.27
CA LYS A 698 10.31 18.98 7.86
C LYS A 698 10.99 20.10 7.06
N ALA A 699 11.14 21.28 7.67
CA ALA A 699 11.87 22.39 7.05
C ALA A 699 13.32 22.00 6.76
N LYS A 700 14.03 21.40 7.73
CA LYS A 700 15.41 20.95 7.55
C LYS A 700 15.53 19.81 6.51
N LYS A 701 14.60 18.86 6.51
CA LYS A 701 14.53 17.79 5.50
C LYS A 701 14.36 18.37 4.08
N GLN A 702 13.44 19.32 3.93
CA GLN A 702 13.20 19.98 2.65
C GLN A 702 14.43 20.75 2.15
N PHE A 703 15.14 21.44 3.05
CA PHE A 703 16.39 22.10 2.76
C PHE A 703 17.44 21.10 2.24
N ASN A 704 17.67 20.00 2.96
CA ASN A 704 18.63 18.97 2.55
C ASN A 704 18.28 18.36 1.19
N TYR A 705 17.00 18.07 0.96
CA TYR A 705 16.51 17.56 -0.32
C TYR A 705 16.78 18.52 -1.47
N PHE A 706 16.52 19.80 -1.27
CA PHE A 706 16.77 20.82 -2.28
C PHE A 706 18.26 20.94 -2.62
N ILE A 707 19.15 20.97 -1.62
CA ILE A 707 20.61 21.02 -1.84
C ILE A 707 21.09 19.82 -2.65
N ILE A 708 20.64 18.63 -2.31
CA ILE A 708 21.01 17.41 -3.06
C ILE A 708 20.61 17.55 -4.54
N ASN A 709 19.39 18.02 -4.80
CA ASN A 709 18.93 18.24 -6.17
C ASN A 709 19.68 19.38 -6.87
N TYR A 710 19.98 20.46 -6.16
CA TYR A 710 20.74 21.58 -6.67
C TYR A 710 22.14 21.13 -7.11
N ASN A 711 22.88 20.47 -6.22
CA ASN A 711 24.23 19.98 -6.51
C ASN A 711 24.23 19.02 -7.70
N LYS A 712 23.20 18.17 -7.80
CA LYS A 712 23.05 17.21 -8.89
C LYS A 712 22.80 17.88 -10.24
N ILE A 713 21.96 18.92 -10.29
CA ILE A 713 21.53 19.57 -11.53
C ILE A 713 22.53 20.64 -11.97
N MET A 714 23.02 21.43 -11.02
CA MET A 714 23.92 22.56 -11.28
C MET A 714 25.42 22.14 -11.31
N GLY A 715 25.77 21.02 -10.70
CA GLY A 715 27.15 20.56 -10.56
C GLY A 715 27.96 21.28 -9.48
N ASP A 716 27.38 22.26 -8.81
CA ASP A 716 28.01 23.10 -7.78
C ASP A 716 27.26 23.00 -6.44
N ASN A 717 27.95 23.36 -5.35
CA ASN A 717 27.32 23.41 -4.05
C ASN A 717 26.35 24.60 -3.95
N PHE A 718 25.19 24.38 -3.32
CA PHE A 718 24.27 25.44 -3.03
C PHE A 718 24.92 26.49 -2.11
N PRO A 719 24.86 27.79 -2.45
CA PRO A 719 25.69 28.80 -1.79
C PRO A 719 25.26 29.16 -0.38
N TYR A 720 24.06 28.79 0.05
CA TYR A 720 23.50 29.21 1.34
C TYR A 720 23.38 28.04 2.32
N THR A 721 23.72 28.29 3.61
CA THR A 721 23.50 27.32 4.68
C THR A 721 22.03 27.32 5.12
N TYR A 722 21.61 26.28 5.86
CA TYR A 722 20.25 26.25 6.45
C TYR A 722 19.96 27.49 7.31
N LYS A 723 20.97 27.98 8.04
CA LYS A 723 20.85 29.16 8.88
C LYS A 723 20.59 30.40 8.02
N ASP A 724 21.30 30.56 6.91
CA ASP A 724 21.13 31.69 6.01
C ASP A 724 19.71 31.70 5.42
N VAL A 725 19.22 30.57 4.93
CA VAL A 725 17.87 30.40 4.36
C VAL A 725 16.79 30.72 5.40
N THR A 726 16.97 30.28 6.65
CA THR A 726 15.97 30.52 7.70
C THR A 726 15.97 31.96 8.25
N GLN A 727 17.03 32.69 8.00
CA GLN A 727 17.14 34.12 8.39
C GLN A 727 16.68 35.09 7.29
N GLN A 728 16.61 34.63 6.03
CA GLN A 728 16.07 35.46 4.93
C GLN A 728 14.55 35.59 5.10
N ILE A 729 14.06 36.80 4.91
CA ILE A 729 12.60 37.04 4.92
C ILE A 729 12.10 36.81 3.50
N PRO A 730 11.11 35.95 3.26
CA PRO A 730 10.63 35.65 1.92
C PRO A 730 10.15 36.85 1.09
N ASN A 731 9.75 37.94 1.74
CA ASN A 731 9.31 39.17 1.07
C ASN A 731 10.48 39.98 0.46
N ASP A 732 11.73 39.66 0.79
CA ASP A 732 12.92 40.36 0.28
C ASP A 732 13.48 39.63 -0.97
N LEU A 733 12.80 38.57 -1.43
CA LEU A 733 13.14 37.89 -2.68
C LEU A 733 12.38 38.52 -3.84
N GLU A 734 12.90 39.63 -4.34
CA GLU A 734 12.51 40.24 -5.64
C GLU A 734 13.26 39.60 -6.81
#